data_8ccb2cb930a582f6633526c488415c1e
#
_entry.id   8ccb2cb930a582f6633526c488415c1e
#
_cell.length_a   1.000
_cell.length_b   1.000
_cell.length_c   1.000
_cell.angle_alpha   90.00
_cell.angle_beta   90.00
_cell.angle_gamma   90.00
#
_symmetry.space_group_name_H-M   'P 1'
#
loop_
_entity.id
_entity.type
_entity.pdbx_description
1 polymer ?
#
loop_
_entity_poly.entity_id
_entity_poly.type
_entity_poly.pdbx_seq_one_letter_code
_entity_poly.pdbx_strand_id
1 'polypeptide(L)'
;MEESKPLSFREDVRSLLFRLLVSVVSEREPEMAGILTGKVSLDEVASERRIAALQATGIWFQLAAIANELLAMRSRRELEQAGGADEVIGSFANVIGEIAAAGYSAEDVQSVLGTLSVGPTMTAHPTEAKRVTVLEIHRRIYRKLTELEQQRWAPRERDQLIDDLKSEIELLWMSGELRLERPSVEREIAWGLHFFREVIFEATPKLYDAVEEGLSRHYAEYAIKVPSFMRYASWIGGDRDGNPNVTAKLTAYALNECQQAVIGWYIGQVRRLVTVLSVSANVIDIPESFTKALGRALHRSRVASEIVARNPDEPLRQFAASMLDRLQAILGEGSAKPYPRPEAFKADLVDLETVLGQIGGKLVAQRFVRPLRQQVESFGFHTVALDIRQNSTVVNKVLEEIFQQQSPDDAPAADTPQWSARIRAGLHNGEKLKLKRSKLSDDARELLDLFDVIRDASGGGNRGAVGAFVLSMTRSCDDLLSVYLLAQYSGLATADDGSGTIGLQVVPLFETIADLRAAPDILDKLLDVSIVRRTVRDFGNRQEVMLGYSDSNKDGGFLASNWELNKAQRRITALATKRKIKISFFHGRGGSVSRGGAPTGRAIAAQPAGTVGGIMRVTEQGEVVSSKFANRGTGLYQLEILAASVFAHSVKSGDEAELKDNPEFNEALEALTGMSQASYFGLINEPGFIDYFNQASPVEELSLLKIGSRPARRFGAKTISDLRAIPWVFAWSQNRHLLTGWYGIGSALNAFVNVRGENGLYLLQQMFERSRLFRLIVDEVDKTLYQADMDIGRLYAELVDDSATSERIYQKIANEYALTRRMITEVNGGLKLSQRFPAFKRHFDRIRPQMDSIHRLQVQLLREVRAKEPAPEKPKRAVNALLLSINCISSGLGWTG
;
A
#
# COMPACT_ATOMS: atom_id res chain seq x y z
N MET A 1 -50.72 1.47 21.13
CA MET A 1 -49.38 0.88 21.29
C MET A 1 -48.95 0.40 19.92
N GLU A 2 -48.32 1.26 19.13
CA GLU A 2 -47.64 0.87 17.87
C GLU A 2 -46.38 0.12 18.23
N GLU A 3 -46.34 -1.15 17.89
CA GLU A 3 -45.12 -1.93 17.92
C GLU A 3 -44.11 -1.28 16.97
N SER A 4 -43.12 -0.61 17.54
CA SER A 4 -41.98 -0.08 16.78
C SER A 4 -41.26 -1.25 16.12
N LYS A 5 -41.35 -1.35 14.78
CA LYS A 5 -40.47 -2.23 14.00
C LYS A 5 -39.05 -1.97 14.41
N PRO A 6 -38.23 -3.00 14.68
CA PRO A 6 -36.80 -2.79 14.97
C PRO A 6 -36.18 -2.07 13.77
N LEU A 7 -35.68 -0.85 14.03
CA LEU A 7 -34.88 -0.07 13.08
C LEU A 7 -33.80 -0.99 12.52
N SER A 8 -33.59 -0.98 11.21
CA SER A 8 -32.57 -1.81 10.61
C SER A 8 -31.22 -1.43 11.28
N PHE A 9 -30.49 -2.40 11.77
CA PHE A 9 -29.20 -2.19 12.48
C PHE A 9 -28.24 -1.25 11.73
N ARG A 10 -28.39 -1.14 10.40
CA ARG A 10 -27.58 -0.24 9.54
C ARG A 10 -27.81 1.23 9.85
N GLU A 11 -29.01 1.63 10.15
CA GLU A 11 -29.32 3.00 10.58
C GLU A 11 -28.92 3.22 12.05
N ASP A 12 -28.92 2.14 12.84
CA ASP A 12 -28.72 2.19 14.28
C ASP A 12 -27.26 2.53 14.67
N VAL A 13 -26.25 1.92 14.02
CA VAL A 13 -24.82 2.16 14.38
C VAL A 13 -24.37 3.58 14.07
N ARG A 14 -24.68 4.10 12.88
CA ARG A 14 -24.30 5.49 12.53
C ARG A 14 -25.05 6.49 13.39
N SER A 15 -26.35 6.25 13.59
CA SER A 15 -27.19 7.08 14.44
C SER A 15 -26.76 7.02 15.91
N LEU A 16 -26.32 5.86 16.38
CA LEU A 16 -25.75 5.69 17.72
C LEU A 16 -24.49 6.54 17.88
N LEU A 17 -23.50 6.36 16.99
CA LEU A 17 -22.25 7.11 17.06
C LEU A 17 -22.46 8.61 16.93
N PHE A 18 -23.39 9.02 16.08
CA PHE A 18 -23.74 10.44 15.94
C PHE A 18 -24.37 11.00 17.22
N ARG A 19 -25.35 10.29 17.82
CA ARG A 19 -25.96 10.71 19.10
C ARG A 19 -24.93 10.78 20.24
N LEU A 20 -24.03 9.80 20.33
CA LEU A 20 -22.97 9.78 21.33
C LEU A 20 -22.02 10.97 21.16
N LEU A 21 -21.61 11.26 19.91
CA LEU A 21 -20.78 12.42 19.62
C LEU A 21 -21.51 13.74 19.98
N VAL A 22 -22.76 13.90 19.58
CA VAL A 22 -23.57 15.09 19.91
C VAL A 22 -23.68 15.23 21.42
N SER A 23 -23.90 14.15 22.19
CA SER A 23 -23.93 14.19 23.66
C SER A 23 -22.61 14.66 24.23
N VAL A 24 -21.49 14.06 23.83
CA VAL A 24 -20.15 14.43 24.33
C VAL A 24 -19.81 15.90 24.03
N VAL A 25 -20.12 16.33 22.80
CA VAL A 25 -19.80 17.70 22.37
C VAL A 25 -20.70 18.72 23.06
N SER A 26 -22.01 18.41 23.21
CA SER A 26 -22.97 19.33 23.84
C SER A 26 -22.72 19.58 25.31
N GLU A 27 -22.15 18.62 26.03
CA GLU A 27 -21.80 18.73 27.45
C GLU A 27 -20.66 19.77 27.66
N ARG A 28 -19.80 19.97 26.68
CA ARG A 28 -18.60 20.82 26.77
C ARG A 28 -18.71 22.11 25.98
N GLU A 29 -19.30 22.04 24.78
CA GLU A 29 -19.45 23.10 23.79
C GLU A 29 -20.85 23.06 23.19
N PRO A 30 -21.90 23.52 23.90
CA PRO A 30 -23.30 23.35 23.49
C PRO A 30 -23.63 23.86 22.07
N GLU A 31 -22.95 24.94 21.63
CA GLU A 31 -23.15 25.53 20.31
C GLU A 31 -22.71 24.61 19.16
N MET A 32 -21.74 23.72 19.41
CA MET A 32 -21.19 22.78 18.41
C MET A 32 -22.23 21.73 17.98
N ALA A 33 -23.21 21.42 18.83
CA ALA A 33 -24.32 20.54 18.48
C ALA A 33 -25.13 21.09 17.30
N GLY A 34 -25.28 22.42 17.21
CA GLY A 34 -25.93 23.09 16.09
C GLY A 34 -25.20 22.87 14.76
N ILE A 35 -23.88 22.86 14.79
CA ILE A 35 -23.03 22.58 13.61
C ILE A 35 -23.17 21.14 13.17
N LEU A 36 -23.01 20.17 14.09
CA LEU A 36 -23.15 18.75 13.79
C LEU A 36 -24.52 18.40 13.21
N THR A 37 -25.59 19.05 13.71
CA THR A 37 -26.95 18.84 13.23
C THR A 37 -27.31 19.67 11.97
N GLY A 38 -26.39 20.47 11.45
CA GLY A 38 -26.59 21.30 10.25
C GLY A 38 -27.47 22.55 10.47
N LYS A 39 -27.71 22.94 11.73
CA LYS A 39 -28.46 24.15 12.07
C LYS A 39 -27.64 25.44 11.95
N VAL A 40 -26.32 25.32 12.06
CA VAL A 40 -25.34 26.40 11.92
C VAL A 40 -24.29 25.98 10.92
N SER A 41 -23.95 26.87 9.99
CA SER A 41 -22.88 26.62 9.01
C SER A 41 -21.49 26.86 9.63
N LEU A 42 -20.49 26.06 9.26
CA LEU A 42 -19.13 26.17 9.79
C LEU A 42 -18.46 27.50 9.46
N ASP A 43 -18.75 28.06 8.30
CA ASP A 43 -18.22 29.35 7.83
C ASP A 43 -18.83 30.57 8.54
N GLU A 44 -19.95 30.37 9.28
CA GLU A 44 -20.60 31.40 10.10
C GLU A 44 -20.11 31.41 11.56
N VAL A 45 -19.25 30.43 11.92
CA VAL A 45 -18.76 30.28 13.31
C VAL A 45 -17.74 31.36 13.67
N ALA A 46 -17.87 31.93 14.85
CA ALA A 46 -16.92 32.90 15.42
C ALA A 46 -15.49 32.33 15.45
N SER A 47 -14.49 33.19 15.22
CA SER A 47 -13.08 32.80 15.06
C SER A 47 -12.54 31.96 16.24
N GLU A 48 -12.99 32.25 17.45
CA GLU A 48 -12.59 31.57 18.70
C GLU A 48 -13.08 30.12 18.76
N ARG A 49 -14.12 29.76 18.00
CA ARG A 49 -14.79 28.46 18.04
C ARG A 49 -14.51 27.59 16.82
N ARG A 50 -13.84 28.10 15.78
CA ARG A 50 -13.58 27.40 14.53
C ARG A 50 -12.80 26.10 14.73
N ILE A 51 -11.86 26.08 15.68
CA ILE A 51 -11.08 24.87 16.00
C ILE A 51 -12.00 23.76 16.55
N ALA A 52 -12.86 24.09 17.52
CA ALA A 52 -13.80 23.15 18.10
C ALA A 52 -14.81 22.63 17.06
N ALA A 53 -15.29 23.52 16.20
CA ALA A 53 -16.23 23.20 15.14
C ALA A 53 -15.63 22.23 14.09
N LEU A 54 -14.41 22.51 13.66
CA LEU A 54 -13.66 21.62 12.75
C LEU A 54 -13.36 20.28 13.41
N GLN A 55 -12.96 20.28 14.67
CA GLN A 55 -12.70 19.03 15.41
C GLN A 55 -13.97 18.18 15.54
N ALA A 56 -15.11 18.77 15.89
CA ALA A 56 -16.38 18.06 15.98
C ALA A 56 -16.76 17.40 14.64
N THR A 57 -16.63 18.17 13.54
CA THR A 57 -16.95 17.68 12.19
C THR A 57 -15.96 16.63 11.72
N GLY A 58 -14.65 16.82 11.98
CA GLY A 58 -13.60 15.84 11.66
C GLY A 58 -13.83 14.52 12.40
N ILE A 59 -14.16 14.55 13.68
CA ILE A 59 -14.50 13.36 14.47
C ILE A 59 -15.74 12.66 13.88
N TRP A 60 -16.76 13.42 13.47
CA TRP A 60 -17.92 12.82 12.83
C TRP A 60 -17.56 12.05 11.54
N PHE A 61 -16.72 12.63 10.67
CA PHE A 61 -16.27 11.93 9.46
C PHE A 61 -15.49 10.65 9.78
N GLN A 62 -14.67 10.67 10.82
CA GLN A 62 -13.91 9.51 11.30
C GLN A 62 -14.86 8.42 11.83
N LEU A 63 -15.82 8.77 12.68
CA LEU A 63 -16.82 7.83 13.21
C LEU A 63 -17.71 7.24 12.10
N ALA A 64 -18.09 8.05 11.10
CA ALA A 64 -18.83 7.60 9.93
C ALA A 64 -18.05 6.59 9.10
N ALA A 65 -16.72 6.78 8.96
CA ALA A 65 -15.84 5.82 8.31
C ALA A 65 -15.77 4.49 9.07
N ILE A 66 -15.60 4.51 10.40
CA ILE A 66 -15.62 3.32 11.26
C ILE A 66 -16.95 2.57 11.12
N ALA A 67 -18.08 3.28 11.13
CA ALA A 67 -19.39 2.67 10.91
C ALA A 67 -19.51 2.00 9.53
N ASN A 68 -18.95 2.63 8.48
CA ASN A 68 -18.96 2.04 7.14
C ASN A 68 -18.14 0.75 7.06
N GLU A 69 -16.98 0.69 7.72
CA GLU A 69 -16.15 -0.52 7.80
C GLU A 69 -16.90 -1.66 8.49
N LEU A 70 -17.52 -1.40 9.64
CA LEU A 70 -18.31 -2.38 10.36
C LEU A 70 -19.46 -2.90 9.50
N LEU A 71 -20.21 -2.00 8.85
CA LEU A 71 -21.34 -2.35 8.01
C LEU A 71 -20.94 -3.14 6.77
N ALA A 72 -19.76 -2.86 6.18
CA ALA A 72 -19.23 -3.62 5.08
C ALA A 72 -18.92 -5.07 5.51
N MET A 73 -18.26 -5.24 6.67
CA MET A 73 -17.97 -6.57 7.22
C MET A 73 -19.25 -7.34 7.59
N ARG A 74 -20.26 -6.65 8.12
CA ARG A 74 -21.55 -7.25 8.41
C ARG A 74 -22.26 -7.72 7.14
N SER A 75 -22.31 -6.88 6.10
CA SER A 75 -22.93 -7.25 4.82
C SER A 75 -22.32 -8.51 4.22
N ARG A 76 -21.01 -8.71 4.37
CA ARG A 76 -20.33 -9.93 3.92
C ARG A 76 -20.78 -11.15 4.70
N ARG A 77 -20.86 -11.05 6.04
CA ARG A 77 -21.40 -12.14 6.88
C ARG A 77 -22.85 -12.47 6.54
N GLU A 78 -23.67 -11.45 6.26
CA GLU A 78 -25.06 -11.63 5.82
C GLU A 78 -25.14 -12.37 4.47
N LEU A 79 -24.27 -12.03 3.50
CA LEU A 79 -24.19 -12.74 2.23
C LEU A 79 -23.74 -14.20 2.42
N GLU A 80 -22.72 -14.43 3.23
CA GLU A 80 -22.23 -15.77 3.54
C GLU A 80 -23.31 -16.63 4.26
N GLN A 81 -24.06 -16.03 5.19
CA GLN A 81 -25.17 -16.71 5.88
C GLN A 81 -26.34 -17.04 4.96
N ALA A 82 -26.64 -16.18 3.97
CA ALA A 82 -27.75 -16.34 3.07
C ALA A 82 -27.50 -17.35 1.93
N GLY A 83 -26.29 -17.37 1.38
CA GLY A 83 -25.98 -18.15 0.19
C GLY A 83 -24.65 -18.94 0.26
N GLY A 84 -23.94 -18.89 1.38
CA GLY A 84 -22.65 -19.55 1.55
C GLY A 84 -21.45 -18.66 1.19
N ALA A 85 -20.26 -19.16 1.44
CA ALA A 85 -19.02 -18.40 1.24
C ALA A 85 -18.77 -18.01 -0.23
N ASP A 86 -19.34 -18.76 -1.17
CA ASP A 86 -19.22 -18.52 -2.62
C ASP A 86 -19.93 -17.23 -3.07
N GLU A 87 -20.94 -16.76 -2.34
CA GLU A 87 -21.63 -15.49 -2.59
C GLU A 87 -20.82 -14.25 -2.17
N VAL A 88 -19.74 -14.45 -1.43
CA VAL A 88 -18.89 -13.35 -0.97
C VAL A 88 -17.92 -12.96 -2.08
N ILE A 89 -18.32 -12.02 -2.92
CA ILE A 89 -17.58 -11.57 -4.10
C ILE A 89 -16.12 -11.21 -3.73
N GLY A 90 -15.17 -11.82 -4.44
CA GLY A 90 -13.73 -11.60 -4.28
C GLY A 90 -13.10 -12.37 -3.12
N SER A 91 -13.84 -13.24 -2.42
CA SER A 91 -13.28 -14.25 -1.52
C SER A 91 -12.63 -15.39 -2.31
N PHE A 92 -11.76 -16.18 -1.67
CA PHE A 92 -11.22 -17.38 -2.29
C PHE A 92 -12.31 -18.41 -2.62
N ALA A 93 -13.33 -18.57 -1.77
CA ALA A 93 -14.44 -19.47 -2.04
C ALA A 93 -15.15 -19.07 -3.35
N ASN A 94 -15.53 -17.78 -3.48
CA ASN A 94 -16.16 -17.24 -4.69
C ASN A 94 -15.27 -17.45 -5.94
N VAL A 95 -14.00 -17.05 -5.85
CA VAL A 95 -13.07 -17.13 -7.00
C VAL A 95 -12.79 -18.57 -7.42
N ILE A 96 -12.60 -19.50 -6.47
CA ILE A 96 -12.35 -20.91 -6.76
C ILE A 96 -13.62 -21.55 -7.33
N GLY A 97 -14.81 -21.17 -6.83
CA GLY A 97 -16.09 -21.59 -7.37
C GLY A 97 -16.29 -21.15 -8.83
N GLU A 98 -15.99 -19.87 -9.15
CA GLU A 98 -16.02 -19.36 -10.53
C GLU A 98 -15.04 -20.09 -11.46
N ILE A 99 -13.82 -20.40 -10.98
CA ILE A 99 -12.80 -21.11 -11.73
C ILE A 99 -13.26 -22.55 -12.01
N ALA A 100 -13.82 -23.25 -11.03
CA ALA A 100 -14.37 -24.57 -11.20
C ALA A 100 -15.57 -24.59 -12.17
N ALA A 101 -16.50 -23.63 -12.02
CA ALA A 101 -17.64 -23.47 -12.91
C ALA A 101 -17.23 -23.16 -14.36
N ALA A 102 -16.10 -22.48 -14.56
CA ALA A 102 -15.52 -22.22 -15.88
C ALA A 102 -14.78 -23.42 -16.48
N GLY A 103 -14.66 -24.54 -15.75
CA GLY A 103 -14.09 -25.79 -16.23
C GLY A 103 -12.57 -25.93 -16.15
N TYR A 104 -11.88 -25.06 -15.39
CA TYR A 104 -10.44 -25.21 -15.18
C TYR A 104 -10.12 -26.46 -14.34
N SER A 105 -9.05 -27.16 -14.72
CA SER A 105 -8.66 -28.43 -14.06
C SER A 105 -7.98 -28.20 -12.71
N ALA A 106 -7.91 -29.25 -11.89
CA ALA A 106 -7.16 -29.22 -10.63
C ALA A 106 -5.65 -28.99 -10.87
N GLU A 107 -5.12 -29.46 -12.01
CA GLU A 107 -3.75 -29.24 -12.45
C GLU A 107 -3.47 -27.77 -12.76
N ASP A 108 -4.39 -27.08 -13.43
CA ASP A 108 -4.28 -25.63 -13.71
C ASP A 108 -4.24 -24.85 -12.39
N VAL A 109 -5.16 -25.16 -11.49
CA VAL A 109 -5.25 -24.57 -10.15
C VAL A 109 -3.97 -24.81 -9.35
N GLN A 110 -3.49 -26.06 -9.31
CA GLN A 110 -2.25 -26.41 -8.60
C GLN A 110 -1.02 -25.72 -9.20
N SER A 111 -0.95 -25.61 -10.53
CA SER A 111 0.15 -24.95 -11.24
C SER A 111 0.25 -23.46 -10.86
N VAL A 112 -0.88 -22.77 -10.84
CA VAL A 112 -0.93 -21.34 -10.45
C VAL A 112 -0.63 -21.18 -8.96
N LEU A 113 -1.22 -22.00 -8.09
CA LEU A 113 -0.93 -21.98 -6.65
C LEU A 113 0.56 -22.23 -6.37
N GLY A 114 1.20 -23.12 -7.13
CA GLY A 114 2.62 -23.41 -7.01
C GLY A 114 3.56 -22.24 -7.33
N THR A 115 3.07 -21.27 -8.09
CA THR A 115 3.82 -20.06 -8.47
C THR A 115 3.31 -18.79 -7.79
N LEU A 116 2.20 -18.87 -7.06
CA LEU A 116 1.53 -17.71 -6.45
C LEU A 116 2.47 -17.01 -5.46
N SER A 117 2.62 -15.70 -5.63
CA SER A 117 3.42 -14.84 -4.77
C SER A 117 2.81 -13.44 -4.72
N VAL A 118 2.23 -13.08 -3.59
CA VAL A 118 1.49 -11.82 -3.40
C VAL A 118 2.20 -10.99 -2.36
N GLY A 119 2.68 -9.80 -2.77
CA GLY A 119 3.54 -8.95 -1.97
C GLY A 119 2.95 -7.57 -1.67
N PRO A 120 2.10 -7.41 -0.64
CA PRO A 120 1.80 -6.09 -0.15
C PRO A 120 3.06 -5.47 0.47
N THR A 121 3.41 -4.26 -0.01
CA THR A 121 4.62 -3.53 0.40
C THR A 121 4.23 -2.27 1.14
N MET A 122 4.52 -2.22 2.44
CA MET A 122 4.23 -1.07 3.28
C MET A 122 5.18 0.08 2.97
N THR A 123 4.64 1.28 2.77
CA THR A 123 5.48 2.48 2.59
C THR A 123 5.30 3.45 3.75
N ALA A 124 6.26 4.36 3.93
CA ALA A 124 6.18 5.42 4.93
C ALA A 124 4.89 6.25 4.77
N HIS A 125 4.45 6.89 5.84
CA HIS A 125 3.15 7.54 5.97
C HIS A 125 3.13 9.06 5.62
N PRO A 126 3.67 9.54 4.48
CA PRO A 126 3.57 10.95 4.14
C PRO A 126 2.15 11.41 3.80
N THR A 127 1.19 10.48 3.81
CA THR A 127 -0.22 10.69 3.48
C THR A 127 -1.17 10.41 4.66
N GLU A 128 -0.69 9.88 5.80
CA GLU A 128 -1.51 9.67 7.01
C GLU A 128 -1.46 10.90 7.92
N ALA A 129 -2.50 11.70 7.87
CA ALA A 129 -2.61 12.91 8.66
C ALA A 129 -2.94 12.65 10.14
N LYS A 130 -3.60 11.52 10.46
CA LYS A 130 -4.04 11.21 11.83
C LYS A 130 -2.89 10.78 12.72
N ARG A 131 -3.00 11.12 14.01
CA ARG A 131 -2.06 10.65 15.03
C ARG A 131 -2.29 9.18 15.35
N VAL A 132 -1.24 8.46 15.72
CA VAL A 132 -1.29 7.06 16.17
C VAL A 132 -2.33 6.87 17.29
N THR A 133 -2.34 7.76 18.29
CA THR A 133 -3.31 7.74 19.38
C THR A 133 -4.76 7.76 18.89
N VAL A 134 -5.06 8.59 17.88
CA VAL A 134 -6.39 8.67 17.27
C VAL A 134 -6.75 7.34 16.59
N LEU A 135 -5.83 6.75 15.84
CA LEU A 135 -6.06 5.47 15.17
C LEU A 135 -6.25 4.31 16.17
N GLU A 136 -5.59 4.35 17.32
CA GLU A 136 -5.82 3.38 18.40
C GLU A 136 -7.19 3.54 19.06
N ILE A 137 -7.65 4.78 19.27
CA ILE A 137 -9.02 5.04 19.75
C ILE A 137 -10.03 4.50 18.72
N HIS A 138 -9.84 4.75 17.42
CA HIS A 138 -10.69 4.20 16.36
C HIS A 138 -10.79 2.68 16.44
N ARG A 139 -9.67 1.99 16.66
CA ARG A 139 -9.64 0.53 16.80
C ARG A 139 -10.43 0.05 18.04
N ARG A 140 -10.32 0.76 19.17
CA ARG A 140 -11.09 0.42 20.38
C ARG A 140 -12.58 0.66 20.16
N ILE A 141 -12.97 1.76 19.50
CA ILE A 141 -14.37 2.01 19.10
C ILE A 141 -14.89 0.87 18.21
N TYR A 142 -14.12 0.48 17.17
CA TYR A 142 -14.52 -0.61 16.29
C TYR A 142 -14.70 -1.94 17.05
N ARG A 143 -13.79 -2.29 17.97
CA ARG A 143 -13.90 -3.50 18.81
C ARG A 143 -15.18 -3.48 19.65
N LYS A 144 -15.46 -2.37 20.34
CA LYS A 144 -16.67 -2.21 21.16
C LYS A 144 -17.95 -2.28 20.30
N LEU A 145 -17.95 -1.72 19.11
CA LEU A 145 -19.07 -1.87 18.18
C LEU A 145 -19.27 -3.32 17.75
N THR A 146 -18.18 -4.06 17.49
CA THR A 146 -18.24 -5.49 17.15
C THR A 146 -18.75 -6.33 18.33
N GLU A 147 -18.40 -5.98 19.57
CA GLU A 147 -18.95 -6.61 20.76
C GLU A 147 -20.44 -6.31 20.93
N LEU A 148 -20.87 -5.07 20.68
CA LEU A 148 -22.26 -4.64 20.74
C LEU A 148 -23.17 -5.36 19.72
N GLU A 149 -22.62 -5.82 18.58
CA GLU A 149 -23.36 -6.65 17.60
C GLU A 149 -23.78 -8.02 18.15
N GLN A 150 -23.13 -8.51 19.22
CA GLN A 150 -23.47 -9.82 19.79
C GLN A 150 -24.77 -9.74 20.58
N GLN A 151 -25.71 -10.63 20.26
CA GLN A 151 -27.05 -10.66 20.89
C GLN A 151 -27.08 -11.19 22.34
N ARG A 152 -25.93 -11.59 22.89
CA ARG A 152 -25.84 -12.24 24.22
C ARG A 152 -25.92 -11.29 25.43
N TRP A 153 -25.88 -9.98 25.20
CA TRP A 153 -25.75 -9.00 26.25
C TRP A 153 -27.07 -8.74 26.98
N ALA A 154 -27.07 -8.81 28.31
CA ALA A 154 -28.16 -8.29 29.13
C ALA A 154 -28.28 -6.76 28.99
N PRO A 155 -29.45 -6.15 29.22
CA PRO A 155 -29.61 -4.70 29.08
C PRO A 155 -28.56 -3.86 29.79
N ARG A 156 -28.21 -4.20 31.04
CA ARG A 156 -27.19 -3.50 31.81
C ARG A 156 -25.78 -3.62 31.18
N GLU A 157 -25.44 -4.77 30.63
CA GLU A 157 -24.14 -4.99 29.98
C GLU A 157 -24.06 -4.21 28.65
N ARG A 158 -25.18 -4.16 27.91
CA ARG A 158 -25.31 -3.34 26.71
C ARG A 158 -25.17 -1.85 27.01
N ASP A 159 -25.82 -1.35 28.06
CA ASP A 159 -25.72 0.04 28.49
C ASP A 159 -24.27 0.38 28.86
N GLN A 160 -23.56 -0.52 29.55
CA GLN A 160 -22.16 -0.36 29.89
C GLN A 160 -21.27 -0.30 28.64
N LEU A 161 -21.51 -1.14 27.61
CA LEU A 161 -20.79 -1.04 26.33
C LEU A 161 -21.03 0.29 25.60
N ILE A 162 -22.25 0.84 25.70
CA ILE A 162 -22.60 2.15 25.15
C ILE A 162 -21.86 3.28 25.90
N ASP A 163 -21.81 3.19 27.23
CA ASP A 163 -21.05 4.14 28.06
C ASP A 163 -19.54 4.06 27.76
N ASP A 164 -19.03 2.87 27.57
CA ASP A 164 -17.65 2.64 27.13
C ASP A 164 -17.37 3.24 25.76
N LEU A 165 -18.31 3.13 24.79
CA LEU A 165 -18.20 3.78 23.49
C LEU A 165 -18.21 5.30 23.63
N LYS A 166 -19.10 5.84 24.48
CA LYS A 166 -19.16 7.26 24.78
C LYS A 166 -17.83 7.76 25.35
N SER A 167 -17.21 7.00 26.26
CA SER A 167 -15.93 7.36 26.86
C SER A 167 -14.79 7.38 25.82
N GLU A 168 -14.75 6.47 24.85
CA GLU A 168 -13.78 6.51 23.76
C GLU A 168 -13.98 7.73 22.84
N ILE A 169 -15.25 8.11 22.55
CA ILE A 169 -15.56 9.32 21.79
C ILE A 169 -15.16 10.57 22.58
N GLU A 170 -15.34 10.56 23.89
CA GLU A 170 -14.90 11.63 24.78
C GLU A 170 -13.37 11.77 24.77
N LEU A 171 -12.63 10.65 24.85
CA LEU A 171 -11.17 10.63 24.69
C LEU A 171 -10.76 11.18 23.32
N LEU A 172 -11.48 10.81 22.24
CA LEU A 172 -11.22 11.31 20.92
C LEU A 172 -11.42 12.84 20.83
N TRP A 173 -12.47 13.35 21.46
CA TRP A 173 -12.74 14.79 21.57
C TRP A 173 -11.64 15.54 22.34
N MET A 174 -11.13 14.95 23.42
CA MET A 174 -10.05 15.54 24.24
C MET A 174 -8.66 15.36 23.59
N SER A 175 -8.51 14.49 22.61
CA SER A 175 -7.25 14.24 21.93
C SER A 175 -6.98 15.26 20.85
N GLY A 176 -5.82 15.91 20.86
CA GLY A 176 -5.41 16.80 19.79
C GLY A 176 -5.20 16.03 18.48
N GLU A 177 -5.83 16.45 17.39
CA GLU A 177 -5.71 15.81 16.07
C GLU A 177 -4.41 16.20 15.37
N LEU A 178 -3.97 17.44 15.50
CA LEU A 178 -2.76 17.95 14.85
C LEU A 178 -1.49 17.40 15.48
N ARG A 179 -0.55 17.00 14.63
CA ARG A 179 0.81 16.68 15.05
C ARG A 179 1.61 17.94 15.31
N LEU A 180 2.14 18.10 16.52
CA LEU A 180 2.97 19.25 16.90
C LEU A 180 4.42 19.12 16.39
N GLU A 181 4.90 17.88 16.21
CA GLU A 181 6.25 17.55 15.75
C GLU A 181 6.20 16.57 14.58
N ARG A 182 7.18 16.64 13.69
CA ARG A 182 7.36 15.64 12.64
C ARG A 182 7.72 14.29 13.27
N PRO A 183 7.10 13.16 12.84
CA PRO A 183 7.52 11.86 13.30
C PRO A 183 8.96 11.59 12.87
N SER A 184 9.75 10.97 13.74
CA SER A 184 11.04 10.44 13.35
C SER A 184 10.87 9.14 12.54
N VAL A 185 11.91 8.73 11.81
CA VAL A 185 11.87 7.47 11.03
C VAL A 185 11.69 6.26 11.95
N GLU A 186 12.25 6.29 13.17
CA GLU A 186 12.07 5.22 14.16
C GLU A 186 10.61 5.07 14.57
N ARG A 187 9.89 6.19 14.75
CA ARG A 187 8.45 6.15 15.04
C ARG A 187 7.64 5.62 13.86
N GLU A 188 8.04 5.92 12.63
CA GLU A 188 7.42 5.36 11.43
C GLU A 188 7.64 3.84 11.34
N ILE A 189 8.85 3.35 11.67
CA ILE A 189 9.16 1.91 11.74
C ILE A 189 8.29 1.22 12.79
N ALA A 190 8.26 1.74 14.01
CA ALA A 190 7.46 1.18 15.10
C ALA A 190 5.97 1.13 14.74
N TRP A 191 5.47 2.18 14.05
CA TRP A 191 4.09 2.25 13.59
C TRP A 191 3.79 1.26 12.45
N GLY A 192 4.67 1.11 11.49
CA GLY A 192 4.54 0.09 10.45
C GLY A 192 4.44 -1.32 11.02
N LEU A 193 5.30 -1.65 11.99
CA LEU A 193 5.31 -2.94 12.69
C LEU A 193 4.08 -3.17 13.59
N HIS A 194 3.42 -2.10 14.04
CA HIS A 194 2.20 -2.20 14.81
C HIS A 194 1.07 -2.91 14.03
N PHE A 195 0.92 -2.64 12.73
CA PHE A 195 -0.08 -3.34 11.89
C PHE A 195 0.20 -4.83 11.78
N PHE A 196 1.46 -5.24 11.77
CA PHE A 196 1.82 -6.67 11.78
C PHE A 196 1.40 -7.33 13.09
N ARG A 197 1.74 -6.73 14.23
CA ARG A 197 1.42 -7.27 15.57
C ARG A 197 -0.08 -7.37 15.83
N GLU A 198 -0.84 -6.36 15.41
CA GLU A 198 -2.27 -6.25 15.73
C GLU A 198 -3.19 -6.98 14.75
N VAL A 199 -2.77 -7.09 13.48
CA VAL A 199 -3.65 -7.57 12.40
C VAL A 199 -3.00 -8.65 11.54
N ILE A 200 -1.83 -8.37 10.91
CA ILE A 200 -1.34 -9.15 9.79
C ILE A 200 -0.84 -10.53 10.23
N PHE A 201 -0.15 -10.64 11.37
CA PHE A 201 0.32 -11.92 11.88
C PHE A 201 -0.83 -12.92 12.08
N GLU A 202 -1.97 -12.48 12.61
CA GLU A 202 -3.13 -13.35 12.84
C GLU A 202 -3.99 -13.56 11.57
N ALA A 203 -4.01 -12.58 10.65
CA ALA A 203 -4.81 -12.68 9.43
C ALA A 203 -4.20 -13.66 8.41
N THR A 204 -2.87 -13.71 8.34
CA THR A 204 -2.17 -14.51 7.31
C THR A 204 -2.50 -16.02 7.35
N PRO A 205 -2.49 -16.73 8.49
CA PRO A 205 -2.91 -18.12 8.51
C PRO A 205 -4.35 -18.35 8.07
N LYS A 206 -5.27 -17.44 8.46
CA LYS A 206 -6.69 -17.54 8.07
C LYS A 206 -6.90 -17.42 6.56
N LEU A 207 -6.00 -16.70 5.88
CA LEU A 207 -6.02 -16.61 4.43
C LEU A 207 -5.74 -17.97 3.77
N TYR A 208 -4.79 -18.75 4.31
CA TYR A 208 -4.52 -20.11 3.83
C TYR A 208 -5.68 -21.06 4.14
N ASP A 209 -6.31 -20.92 5.31
CA ASP A 209 -7.51 -21.68 5.65
C ASP A 209 -8.65 -21.41 4.64
N ALA A 210 -8.85 -20.16 4.22
CA ALA A 210 -9.85 -19.78 3.22
C ALA A 210 -9.60 -20.43 1.84
N VAL A 211 -8.34 -20.52 1.42
CA VAL A 211 -7.98 -21.23 0.18
C VAL A 211 -8.27 -22.73 0.32
N GLU A 212 -7.82 -23.36 1.41
CA GLU A 212 -8.05 -24.79 1.67
C GLU A 212 -9.56 -25.12 1.71
N GLU A 213 -10.36 -24.24 2.31
CA GLU A 213 -11.82 -24.38 2.37
C GLU A 213 -12.44 -24.30 0.97
N GLY A 214 -12.10 -23.29 0.16
CA GLY A 214 -12.59 -23.18 -1.20
C GLY A 214 -12.21 -24.39 -2.06
N LEU A 215 -10.96 -24.86 -1.96
CA LEU A 215 -10.51 -26.04 -2.67
C LEU A 215 -11.26 -27.31 -2.23
N SER A 216 -11.51 -27.49 -0.93
CA SER A 216 -12.23 -28.65 -0.42
C SER A 216 -13.69 -28.72 -0.88
N ARG A 217 -14.29 -27.58 -1.23
CA ARG A 217 -15.66 -27.52 -1.75
C ARG A 217 -15.74 -27.85 -3.24
N HIS A 218 -14.82 -27.32 -4.04
CA HIS A 218 -14.92 -27.36 -5.50
C HIS A 218 -13.99 -28.37 -6.16
N TYR A 219 -12.95 -28.84 -5.46
CA TYR A 219 -11.94 -29.79 -5.93
C TYR A 219 -11.70 -30.91 -4.89
N ALA A 220 -12.74 -31.36 -4.18
CA ALA A 220 -12.66 -32.28 -3.05
C ALA A 220 -11.94 -33.62 -3.37
N GLU A 221 -12.02 -34.08 -4.61
CA GLU A 221 -11.43 -35.34 -5.06
C GLU A 221 -9.92 -35.24 -5.31
N TYR A 222 -9.34 -34.02 -5.26
CA TYR A 222 -7.96 -33.75 -5.58
C TYR A 222 -7.16 -33.30 -4.35
N ALA A 223 -5.95 -33.83 -4.21
CA ALA A 223 -5.03 -33.45 -3.13
C ALA A 223 -4.20 -32.21 -3.51
N ILE A 224 -4.85 -31.05 -3.70
CA ILE A 224 -4.20 -29.79 -4.05
C ILE A 224 -3.42 -29.25 -2.84
N LYS A 225 -2.13 -28.95 -3.03
CA LYS A 225 -1.28 -28.38 -1.99
C LYS A 225 -1.34 -26.85 -2.04
N VAL A 226 -1.56 -26.24 -0.90
CA VAL A 226 -1.53 -24.78 -0.72
C VAL A 226 -0.17 -24.37 -0.17
N PRO A 227 0.76 -23.87 -1.01
CA PRO A 227 2.04 -23.34 -0.54
C PRO A 227 1.85 -22.00 0.13
N SER A 228 2.83 -21.54 0.91
CA SER A 228 2.86 -20.18 1.42
C SER A 228 3.12 -19.22 0.26
N PHE A 229 2.17 -18.30 0.00
CA PHE A 229 2.24 -17.37 -1.13
C PHE A 229 2.32 -15.89 -0.70
N MET A 230 2.05 -15.55 0.54
CA MET A 230 2.19 -14.17 1.02
C MET A 230 3.65 -13.80 1.25
N ARG A 231 4.07 -12.66 0.69
CA ARG A 231 5.44 -12.13 0.78
C ARG A 231 5.39 -10.65 1.13
N TYR A 232 5.47 -10.36 2.41
CA TYR A 232 5.38 -9.00 2.92
C TYR A 232 6.70 -8.25 2.73
N ALA A 233 6.59 -6.99 2.30
CA ALA A 233 7.74 -6.11 2.17
C ALA A 233 7.46 -4.73 2.81
N SER A 234 8.49 -3.95 3.03
CA SER A 234 8.39 -2.59 3.55
C SER A 234 9.46 -1.68 2.95
N TRP A 235 9.12 -0.40 2.82
CA TRP A 235 10.05 0.68 2.49
C TRP A 235 10.40 1.53 3.71
N ILE A 236 9.75 1.29 4.86
CA ILE A 236 9.91 2.11 6.06
C ILE A 236 11.28 1.83 6.69
N GLY A 237 12.16 2.81 6.61
CA GLY A 237 13.58 2.69 6.99
C GLY A 237 14.51 2.28 5.84
N GLY A 238 13.98 2.07 4.61
CA GLY A 238 14.75 1.74 3.40
C GLY A 238 14.58 2.73 2.25
N ASP A 239 13.57 3.59 2.27
CA ASP A 239 13.30 4.59 1.23
C ASP A 239 14.12 5.86 1.45
N ARG A 240 15.22 5.99 0.70
CA ARG A 240 16.18 7.11 0.77
C ARG A 240 15.91 8.16 -0.30
N ASP A 241 15.06 7.89 -1.30
CA ASP A 241 14.83 8.82 -2.40
C ASP A 241 14.23 10.15 -1.91
N GLY A 242 15.11 11.16 -1.81
CA GLY A 242 14.77 12.48 -1.32
C GLY A 242 14.35 12.53 0.16
N ASN A 243 14.78 11.57 0.99
CA ASN A 243 14.63 11.60 2.44
C ASN A 243 16.00 11.48 3.13
N PRO A 244 16.67 12.61 3.48
CA PRO A 244 17.97 12.60 4.10
C PRO A 244 17.97 12.00 5.52
N ASN A 245 16.80 11.81 6.13
CA ASN A 245 16.68 11.24 7.47
C ASN A 245 16.81 9.69 7.48
N VAL A 246 16.73 9.03 6.31
CA VAL A 246 16.93 7.58 6.20
C VAL A 246 18.41 7.31 5.94
N THR A 247 19.13 6.99 6.99
CA THR A 247 20.57 6.69 6.96
C THR A 247 20.85 5.18 6.98
N ALA A 248 22.07 4.75 6.67
CA ALA A 248 22.52 3.36 6.80
C ALA A 248 22.30 2.82 8.21
N LYS A 249 22.60 3.65 9.23
CA LYS A 249 22.33 3.32 10.64
C LYS A 249 20.83 3.07 10.91
N LEU A 250 19.94 3.90 10.35
CA LEU A 250 18.50 3.72 10.49
C LEU A 250 17.99 2.50 9.72
N THR A 251 18.57 2.19 8.57
CA THR A 251 18.26 0.96 7.83
C THR A 251 18.64 -0.28 8.66
N ALA A 252 19.83 -0.29 9.28
CA ALA A 252 20.21 -1.36 10.20
C ALA A 252 19.29 -1.47 11.41
N TYR A 253 18.86 -0.34 11.98
CA TYR A 253 17.88 -0.30 13.06
C TYR A 253 16.54 -0.88 12.60
N ALA A 254 16.02 -0.52 11.41
CA ALA A 254 14.78 -1.06 10.87
C ALA A 254 14.82 -2.59 10.71
N LEU A 255 15.93 -3.13 10.19
CA LEU A 255 16.13 -4.58 10.06
C LEU A 255 16.09 -5.28 11.41
N ASN A 256 16.73 -4.70 12.44
CA ASN A 256 16.71 -5.24 13.79
C ASN A 256 15.30 -5.21 14.42
N GLU A 257 14.57 -4.08 14.31
CA GLU A 257 13.20 -3.96 14.82
C GLU A 257 12.24 -4.96 14.14
N CYS A 258 12.40 -5.17 12.83
CA CYS A 258 11.64 -6.18 12.09
C CYS A 258 11.92 -7.59 12.61
N GLN A 259 13.16 -7.93 12.92
CA GLN A 259 13.51 -9.21 13.53
C GLN A 259 12.91 -9.34 14.94
N GLN A 260 13.09 -8.34 15.78
CA GLN A 260 12.55 -8.35 17.16
C GLN A 260 11.02 -8.50 17.18
N ALA A 261 10.32 -7.84 16.24
CA ALA A 261 8.86 -7.91 16.16
C ALA A 261 8.36 -9.34 15.91
N VAL A 262 8.93 -10.04 14.94
CA VAL A 262 8.49 -11.40 14.59
C VAL A 262 8.97 -12.44 15.59
N ILE A 263 10.20 -12.34 16.09
CA ILE A 263 10.70 -13.27 17.11
C ILE A 263 9.90 -13.14 18.40
N GLY A 264 9.61 -11.89 18.85
CA GLY A 264 8.73 -11.65 19.99
C GLY A 264 7.33 -12.24 19.80
N TRP A 265 6.78 -12.16 18.59
CA TRP A 265 5.52 -12.81 18.23
C TRP A 265 5.62 -14.34 18.36
N TYR A 266 6.65 -14.96 17.78
CA TYR A 266 6.84 -16.42 17.85
C TYR A 266 7.04 -16.90 19.29
N ILE A 267 7.79 -16.16 20.10
CA ILE A 267 7.93 -16.45 21.54
C ILE A 267 6.56 -16.49 22.22
N GLY A 268 5.68 -15.54 21.93
CA GLY A 268 4.30 -15.52 22.44
C GLY A 268 3.49 -16.74 22.01
N GLN A 269 3.58 -17.12 20.73
CA GLN A 269 2.86 -18.28 20.18
C GLN A 269 3.41 -19.60 20.76
N VAL A 270 4.74 -19.75 20.87
CA VAL A 270 5.33 -20.98 21.44
C VAL A 270 5.04 -21.07 22.95
N ARG A 271 5.00 -19.98 23.70
CA ARG A 271 4.51 -19.98 25.10
C ARG A 271 3.09 -20.53 25.19
N ARG A 272 2.23 -20.15 24.24
CA ARG A 272 0.89 -20.73 24.15
C ARG A 272 0.93 -22.22 23.85
N LEU A 273 1.80 -22.70 22.96
CA LEU A 273 1.98 -24.15 22.72
C LEU A 273 2.44 -24.88 23.98
N VAL A 274 3.40 -24.33 24.73
CA VAL A 274 3.83 -24.88 26.03
C VAL A 274 2.65 -25.01 26.99
N THR A 275 1.69 -24.08 26.97
CA THR A 275 0.49 -24.16 27.83
C THR A 275 -0.51 -25.21 27.35
N VAL A 276 -0.70 -25.33 26.03
CA VAL A 276 -1.79 -26.14 25.43
C VAL A 276 -1.38 -27.62 25.26
N LEU A 277 -0.10 -27.92 24.93
CA LEU A 277 0.34 -29.26 24.54
C LEU A 277 0.62 -30.18 25.76
N SER A 278 -0.33 -30.32 26.67
CA SER A 278 -0.23 -31.20 27.84
C SER A 278 -0.57 -32.67 27.54
N VAL A 279 0.09 -33.22 26.49
CA VAL A 279 -0.08 -34.61 26.09
C VAL A 279 0.80 -35.50 26.95
N SER A 280 0.18 -36.39 27.75
CA SER A 280 0.91 -37.28 28.67
C SER A 280 1.31 -38.61 27.98
N ALA A 281 2.57 -38.98 28.13
CA ALA A 281 3.11 -40.24 27.69
C ALA A 281 2.54 -41.43 28.50
N ASN A 282 1.92 -41.15 29.66
CA ASN A 282 1.23 -42.16 30.45
C ASN A 282 -0.16 -42.55 29.89
N VAL A 283 -0.68 -41.73 28.95
CA VAL A 283 -2.03 -41.93 28.38
C VAL A 283 -1.96 -42.29 26.91
N ILE A 284 -0.96 -41.78 26.18
CA ILE A 284 -0.80 -41.91 24.76
C ILE A 284 0.61 -42.36 24.43
N ASP A 285 0.72 -43.39 23.62
CA ASP A 285 2.01 -43.86 23.10
C ASP A 285 2.67 -42.84 22.17
N ILE A 286 3.82 -42.37 22.56
CA ILE A 286 4.60 -41.40 21.79
C ILE A 286 5.52 -42.12 20.79
N PRO A 287 5.45 -41.82 19.49
CA PRO A 287 6.30 -42.47 18.49
C PRO A 287 7.80 -42.29 18.76
N GLU A 288 8.57 -43.34 18.58
CA GLU A 288 10.04 -43.37 18.81
C GLU A 288 10.75 -42.27 17.99
N SER A 289 10.26 -42.00 16.76
CA SER A 289 10.78 -40.94 15.91
C SER A 289 10.74 -39.56 16.60
N PHE A 290 9.65 -39.25 17.31
CA PHE A 290 9.51 -38.02 18.06
C PHE A 290 10.34 -38.02 19.35
N THR A 291 10.44 -39.15 20.06
CA THR A 291 11.31 -39.29 21.24
C THR A 291 12.78 -38.98 20.87
N LYS A 292 13.23 -39.45 19.70
CA LYS A 292 14.55 -39.11 19.17
C LYS A 292 14.68 -37.62 18.82
N ALA A 293 13.64 -37.00 18.25
CA ALA A 293 13.62 -35.57 17.97
C ALA A 293 13.68 -34.72 19.26
N LEU A 294 12.90 -35.11 20.27
CA LEU A 294 12.94 -34.50 21.60
C LEU A 294 14.33 -34.57 22.23
N GLY A 295 14.97 -35.79 22.19
CA GLY A 295 16.33 -35.97 22.72
C GLY A 295 17.33 -35.00 22.06
N ARG A 296 17.26 -34.86 20.71
CA ARG A 296 18.10 -33.89 20.00
C ARG A 296 17.79 -32.41 20.37
N ALA A 297 16.52 -32.08 20.62
CA ALA A 297 16.10 -30.72 21.00
C ALA A 297 16.59 -30.38 22.40
N LEU A 298 16.41 -31.25 23.36
CA LEU A 298 16.88 -31.09 24.74
C LEU A 298 18.41 -30.98 24.82
N HIS A 299 19.14 -31.79 24.06
CA HIS A 299 20.62 -31.71 24.01
C HIS A 299 21.16 -30.35 23.59
N ARG A 300 20.36 -29.53 22.88
CA ARG A 300 20.72 -28.16 22.47
C ARG A 300 20.42 -27.09 23.50
N SER A 301 19.71 -27.42 24.60
CA SER A 301 19.33 -26.51 25.69
C SER A 301 20.18 -26.77 26.91
N ARG A 302 20.70 -25.71 27.55
CA ARG A 302 21.43 -25.81 28.82
C ARG A 302 20.49 -26.03 30.01
N VAL A 303 19.20 -25.74 29.85
CA VAL A 303 18.15 -25.90 30.87
C VAL A 303 17.30 -27.15 30.63
N ALA A 304 17.82 -28.13 29.87
CA ALA A 304 17.09 -29.36 29.54
C ALA A 304 16.53 -30.09 30.77
N SER A 305 17.32 -30.23 31.88
CA SER A 305 16.89 -30.86 33.12
C SER A 305 15.72 -30.10 33.78
N GLU A 306 15.72 -28.77 33.70
CA GLU A 306 14.62 -27.97 34.26
C GLU A 306 13.34 -28.09 33.38
N ILE A 307 13.50 -28.15 32.06
CA ILE A 307 12.38 -28.36 31.11
C ILE A 307 11.68 -29.68 31.42
N VAL A 308 12.47 -30.77 31.62
CA VAL A 308 11.93 -32.08 31.90
C VAL A 308 11.31 -32.11 33.30
N ALA A 309 11.98 -31.56 34.32
CA ALA A 309 11.47 -31.52 35.67
C ALA A 309 10.15 -30.71 35.83
N ARG A 310 9.96 -29.68 35.06
CA ARG A 310 8.72 -28.89 35.02
C ARG A 310 7.56 -29.56 34.31
N ASN A 311 7.84 -30.44 33.37
CA ASN A 311 6.84 -31.07 32.49
C ASN A 311 7.07 -32.58 32.44
N PRO A 312 7.02 -33.29 33.59
CA PRO A 312 7.25 -34.74 33.64
C PRO A 312 6.21 -35.46 32.79
N ASP A 313 6.63 -36.47 32.04
CA ASP A 313 5.78 -37.28 31.16
C ASP A 313 4.98 -36.54 30.08
N GLU A 314 5.36 -35.28 29.77
CA GLU A 314 4.72 -34.46 28.73
C GLU A 314 5.69 -34.09 27.60
N PRO A 315 6.07 -35.04 26.73
CA PRO A 315 7.15 -34.87 25.76
C PRO A 315 6.92 -33.78 24.72
N LEU A 316 5.65 -33.53 24.29
CA LEU A 316 5.34 -32.45 23.35
C LEU A 316 5.52 -31.07 24.00
N ARG A 317 5.16 -30.92 25.27
CA ARG A 317 5.38 -29.69 26.04
C ARG A 317 6.88 -29.43 26.28
N GLN A 318 7.64 -30.48 26.60
CA GLN A 318 9.11 -30.39 26.72
C GLN A 318 9.75 -29.95 25.43
N PHE A 319 9.29 -30.48 24.29
CA PHE A 319 9.76 -30.08 22.97
C PHE A 319 9.45 -28.60 22.67
N ALA A 320 8.20 -28.15 22.92
CA ALA A 320 7.82 -26.75 22.76
C ALA A 320 8.61 -25.81 23.70
N ALA A 321 8.90 -26.25 24.93
CA ALA A 321 9.73 -25.47 25.87
C ALA A 321 11.18 -25.32 25.39
N SER A 322 11.74 -26.36 24.75
CA SER A 322 13.09 -26.28 24.13
C SER A 322 13.10 -25.33 22.92
N MET A 323 12.00 -25.29 22.13
CA MET A 323 11.85 -24.35 21.04
C MET A 323 11.80 -22.92 21.57
N LEU A 324 11.08 -22.68 22.68
CA LEU A 324 10.99 -21.37 23.35
C LEU A 324 12.37 -20.85 23.75
N ASP A 325 13.18 -21.69 24.45
CA ASP A 325 14.53 -21.31 24.87
C ASP A 325 15.42 -20.91 23.68
N ARG A 326 15.33 -21.64 22.56
CA ARG A 326 16.07 -21.34 21.33
C ARG A 326 15.62 -20.04 20.64
N LEU A 327 14.32 -19.72 20.68
CA LEU A 327 13.82 -18.43 20.16
C LEU A 327 14.27 -17.26 21.04
N GLN A 328 14.19 -17.42 22.36
CA GLN A 328 14.68 -16.42 23.31
C GLN A 328 16.19 -16.16 23.15
N ALA A 329 16.96 -17.20 22.82
CA ALA A 329 18.40 -17.08 22.55
C ALA A 329 18.71 -16.20 21.31
N ILE A 330 17.81 -16.07 20.34
CA ILE A 330 17.95 -15.12 19.21
C ILE A 330 17.98 -13.66 19.75
N LEU A 331 17.19 -13.37 20.79
CA LEU A 331 17.13 -12.05 21.43
C LEU A 331 18.16 -11.87 22.56
N GLY A 332 19.02 -12.86 22.80
CA GLY A 332 20.00 -12.83 23.89
C GLY A 332 19.44 -13.17 25.28
N GLU A 333 18.20 -13.66 25.37
CA GLU A 333 17.50 -13.97 26.62
C GLU A 333 17.50 -15.46 26.96
N GLY A 334 17.78 -16.35 25.97
CA GLY A 334 17.75 -17.81 26.12
C GLY A 334 19.11 -18.40 26.44
N SER A 335 19.11 -19.65 26.92
CA SER A 335 20.32 -20.40 27.28
C SER A 335 20.75 -21.39 26.19
N ALA A 336 19.85 -21.75 25.26
CA ALA A 336 20.10 -22.69 24.18
C ALA A 336 20.88 -22.05 23.01
N LYS A 337 21.40 -22.93 22.12
CA LYS A 337 21.91 -22.47 20.83
C LYS A 337 20.76 -21.90 19.99
N PRO A 338 20.80 -20.63 19.54
CA PRO A 338 19.72 -20.03 18.79
C PRO A 338 19.44 -20.75 17.47
N TYR A 339 18.26 -20.60 16.92
CA TYR A 339 17.97 -21.07 15.57
C TYR A 339 18.83 -20.30 14.56
N PRO A 340 19.57 -20.98 13.70
CA PRO A 340 20.46 -20.31 12.73
C PRO A 340 19.67 -19.67 11.56
N ARG A 341 18.45 -20.15 11.31
CA ARG A 341 17.59 -19.73 10.20
C ARG A 341 16.13 -20.18 10.43
N PRO A 342 15.14 -19.54 9.76
CA PRO A 342 13.72 -19.87 9.91
C PRO A 342 13.38 -21.33 9.59
N GLU A 343 14.05 -21.92 8.61
CA GLU A 343 13.80 -23.31 8.17
C GLU A 343 14.07 -24.32 9.30
N ALA A 344 15.02 -24.03 10.19
CA ALA A 344 15.29 -24.90 11.33
C ALA A 344 14.18 -24.85 12.39
N PHE A 345 13.56 -23.67 12.60
CA PHE A 345 12.39 -23.54 13.46
C PHE A 345 11.14 -24.16 12.82
N LYS A 346 10.95 -23.95 11.52
CA LYS A 346 9.89 -24.62 10.74
C LYS A 346 9.98 -26.14 10.85
N ALA A 347 11.18 -26.72 10.78
CA ALA A 347 11.36 -28.17 10.89
C ALA A 347 10.87 -28.70 12.24
N ASP A 348 11.19 -28.03 13.36
CA ASP A 348 10.70 -28.41 14.68
C ASP A 348 9.15 -28.29 14.76
N LEU A 349 8.51 -27.33 14.07
CA LEU A 349 7.05 -27.24 13.98
C LEU A 349 6.45 -28.38 13.16
N VAL A 350 7.10 -28.79 12.07
CA VAL A 350 6.68 -29.95 11.26
C VAL A 350 6.77 -31.24 12.08
N ASP A 351 7.79 -31.40 12.92
CA ASP A 351 7.89 -32.54 13.83
C ASP A 351 6.69 -32.56 14.80
N LEU A 352 6.27 -31.42 15.35
CA LEU A 352 5.07 -31.33 16.20
C LEU A 352 3.77 -31.64 15.43
N GLU A 353 3.60 -31.13 14.22
CA GLU A 353 2.43 -31.44 13.38
C GLU A 353 2.37 -32.93 13.06
N THR A 354 3.52 -33.53 12.76
CA THR A 354 3.63 -34.95 12.40
C THR A 354 3.27 -35.86 13.56
N VAL A 355 3.85 -35.63 14.73
CA VAL A 355 3.55 -36.47 15.92
C VAL A 355 2.09 -36.32 16.33
N LEU A 356 1.53 -35.09 16.34
CA LEU A 356 0.11 -34.88 16.63
C LEU A 356 -0.79 -35.62 15.65
N GLY A 357 -0.43 -35.64 14.35
CA GLY A 357 -1.14 -36.44 13.34
C GLY A 357 -1.11 -37.94 13.62
N GLN A 358 0.05 -38.47 14.05
CA GLN A 358 0.26 -39.89 14.34
C GLN A 358 -0.52 -40.35 15.57
N ILE A 359 -0.62 -39.54 16.60
CA ILE A 359 -1.34 -39.82 17.85
C ILE A 359 -2.82 -39.43 17.83
N GLY A 360 -3.41 -39.10 16.68
CA GLY A 360 -4.82 -38.75 16.55
C GLY A 360 -5.16 -37.31 16.86
N GLY A 361 -4.17 -36.45 17.14
CA GLY A 361 -4.31 -35.04 17.45
C GLY A 361 -4.39 -34.09 16.24
N LYS A 362 -4.91 -34.53 15.09
CA LYS A 362 -4.95 -33.76 13.83
C LYS A 362 -5.56 -32.36 13.99
N LEU A 363 -6.66 -32.25 14.72
CA LEU A 363 -7.32 -30.97 14.95
C LEU A 363 -6.45 -30.02 15.83
N VAL A 364 -5.74 -30.57 16.82
CA VAL A 364 -4.79 -29.83 17.65
C VAL A 364 -3.65 -29.29 16.79
N ALA A 365 -3.08 -30.12 15.92
CA ALA A 365 -2.06 -29.67 14.95
C ALA A 365 -2.56 -28.54 14.08
N GLN A 366 -3.76 -28.68 13.50
CA GLN A 366 -4.36 -27.68 12.60
C GLN A 366 -4.66 -26.34 13.29
N ARG A 367 -5.10 -26.37 14.56
CA ARG A 367 -5.55 -25.16 15.27
C ARG A 367 -4.42 -24.43 16.02
N PHE A 368 -3.38 -25.12 16.43
CA PHE A 368 -2.35 -24.53 17.29
C PHE A 368 -0.96 -24.52 16.67
N VAL A 369 -0.57 -25.53 15.90
CA VAL A 369 0.80 -25.63 15.34
C VAL A 369 0.88 -25.10 13.91
N ARG A 370 -0.02 -25.54 13.03
CA ARG A 370 -0.04 -25.14 11.61
C ARG A 370 -0.05 -23.61 11.39
N PRO A 371 -0.89 -22.81 12.10
CA PRO A 371 -0.88 -21.37 11.92
C PRO A 371 0.49 -20.74 12.19
N LEU A 372 1.21 -21.22 13.21
CA LEU A 372 2.55 -20.74 13.52
C LEU A 372 3.55 -21.14 12.42
N ARG A 373 3.48 -22.37 11.89
CA ARG A 373 4.32 -22.78 10.75
C ARG A 373 4.08 -21.91 9.51
N GLN A 374 2.83 -21.63 9.17
CA GLN A 374 2.46 -20.76 8.06
C GLN A 374 2.97 -19.32 8.27
N GLN A 375 2.97 -18.83 9.52
CA GLN A 375 3.58 -17.54 9.87
C GLN A 375 5.09 -17.56 9.64
N VAL A 376 5.79 -18.61 10.06
CA VAL A 376 7.24 -18.73 9.84
C VAL A 376 7.57 -18.78 8.34
N GLU A 377 6.76 -19.45 7.53
CA GLU A 377 6.91 -19.50 6.08
C GLU A 377 6.69 -18.16 5.40
N SER A 378 5.81 -17.32 5.95
CA SER A 378 5.45 -16.01 5.38
C SER A 378 6.36 -14.87 5.85
N PHE A 379 6.81 -14.91 7.11
CA PHE A 379 7.53 -13.80 7.75
C PHE A 379 9.00 -14.10 8.05
N GLY A 380 9.43 -15.33 7.93
CA GLY A 380 10.80 -15.74 8.25
C GLY A 380 11.20 -15.31 9.68
N PHE A 381 12.41 -14.77 9.81
CA PHE A 381 12.92 -14.09 11.01
C PHE A 381 13.07 -12.58 10.80
N HIS A 382 12.31 -12.01 9.86
CA HIS A 382 12.46 -10.61 9.43
C HIS A 382 11.15 -9.83 9.32
N THR A 383 9.99 -10.39 9.65
CA THR A 383 8.65 -9.75 9.51
C THR A 383 8.34 -9.35 8.07
N VAL A 384 9.19 -8.55 7.45
CA VAL A 384 9.10 -8.04 6.09
C VAL A 384 10.46 -8.07 5.41
N ALA A 385 10.47 -8.24 4.10
CA ALA A 385 11.63 -7.93 3.29
C ALA A 385 11.77 -6.39 3.20
N LEU A 386 12.85 -5.82 3.71
CA LEU A 386 13.08 -4.39 3.66
C LEU A 386 13.67 -4.01 2.30
N ASP A 387 12.87 -3.36 1.44
CA ASP A 387 13.37 -2.81 0.18
C ASP A 387 14.17 -1.53 0.44
N ILE A 388 15.19 -1.36 -0.35
CA ILE A 388 16.00 -0.15 -0.39
C ILE A 388 15.62 0.62 -1.65
N ARG A 389 15.25 1.90 -1.52
CA ARG A 389 15.01 2.76 -2.68
C ARG A 389 15.98 3.94 -2.69
N GLN A 390 16.62 4.16 -3.83
CA GLN A 390 17.53 5.28 -4.04
C GLN A 390 17.39 5.85 -5.46
N ASN A 391 17.72 7.13 -5.62
CA ASN A 391 17.67 7.85 -6.89
C ASN A 391 18.89 7.56 -7.75
N SER A 392 18.70 7.33 -9.06
CA SER A 392 19.78 7.05 -10.02
C SER A 392 20.83 8.17 -10.06
N THR A 393 20.40 9.42 -9.93
CA THR A 393 21.35 10.57 -9.92
C THR A 393 22.30 10.50 -8.74
N VAL A 394 21.83 10.08 -7.55
CA VAL A 394 22.71 9.92 -6.37
C VAL A 394 23.68 8.77 -6.58
N VAL A 395 23.21 7.64 -7.11
CA VAL A 395 24.05 6.46 -7.39
C VAL A 395 25.15 6.81 -8.40
N ASN A 396 24.80 7.48 -9.49
CA ASN A 396 25.75 7.86 -10.53
C ASN A 396 26.76 8.89 -10.03
N LYS A 397 26.33 9.90 -9.25
CA LYS A 397 27.20 10.89 -8.63
C LYS A 397 28.25 10.25 -7.71
N VAL A 398 27.84 9.29 -6.90
CA VAL A 398 28.76 8.54 -6.02
C VAL A 398 29.76 7.73 -6.83
N LEU A 399 29.31 7.07 -7.88
CA LEU A 399 30.18 6.28 -8.75
C LEU A 399 31.16 7.17 -9.54
N GLU A 400 30.71 8.35 -9.97
CA GLU A 400 31.57 9.37 -10.61
C GLU A 400 32.69 9.83 -9.67
N GLU A 401 32.35 10.12 -8.40
CA GLU A 401 33.34 10.49 -7.37
C GLU A 401 34.34 9.36 -7.11
N ILE A 402 33.89 8.10 -7.12
CA ILE A 402 34.77 6.92 -7.00
C ILE A 402 35.72 6.84 -8.18
N PHE A 403 35.25 7.00 -9.41
CA PHE A 403 36.08 6.99 -10.61
C PHE A 403 37.09 8.14 -10.60
N GLN A 404 36.66 9.34 -10.20
CA GLN A 404 37.52 10.50 -10.04
C GLN A 404 38.66 10.25 -9.04
N GLN A 405 38.38 9.55 -7.95
CA GLN A 405 39.43 9.21 -6.97
C GLN A 405 40.39 8.11 -7.47
N GLN A 406 39.91 7.18 -8.30
CA GLN A 406 40.71 6.10 -8.86
C GLN A 406 41.62 6.59 -10.00
N SER A 407 41.10 7.47 -10.85
CA SER A 407 41.79 7.97 -12.06
C SER A 407 41.40 9.44 -12.30
N PRO A 408 42.02 10.40 -11.59
CA PRO A 408 41.64 11.81 -11.64
C PRO A 408 41.64 12.41 -13.04
N ASP A 409 42.59 11.97 -13.89
CA ASP A 409 42.81 12.54 -15.23
C ASP A 409 41.95 11.84 -16.32
N ASP A 410 41.33 10.71 -16.03
CA ASP A 410 40.60 9.89 -17.01
C ASP A 410 39.22 9.38 -16.46
N ALA A 411 38.63 10.08 -15.50
CA ALA A 411 37.32 9.75 -14.94
C ALA A 411 36.21 10.14 -15.95
N PRO A 412 35.40 9.18 -16.43
CA PRO A 412 34.33 9.48 -17.36
C PRO A 412 33.20 10.20 -16.67
N ALA A 413 32.61 11.20 -17.32
CA ALA A 413 31.38 11.82 -16.87
C ALA A 413 30.19 10.86 -17.10
N ALA A 414 29.17 10.93 -16.22
CA ALA A 414 27.93 10.17 -16.37
C ALA A 414 27.30 10.43 -17.76
N ASP A 415 26.52 9.47 -18.23
CA ASP A 415 25.78 9.48 -19.51
C ASP A 415 26.66 9.58 -20.78
N THR A 416 27.98 9.26 -20.68
CA THR A 416 28.86 9.19 -21.82
C THR A 416 29.15 7.73 -22.25
N PRO A 417 29.60 7.50 -23.50
CA PRO A 417 30.05 6.16 -23.92
C PRO A 417 31.22 5.62 -23.09
N GLN A 418 32.09 6.49 -22.62
CA GLN A 418 33.23 6.15 -21.75
C GLN A 418 32.75 5.70 -20.36
N TRP A 419 31.66 6.30 -19.83
CA TRP A 419 30.99 5.87 -18.62
C TRP A 419 30.48 4.45 -18.74
N SER A 420 29.72 4.16 -19.80
CA SER A 420 29.21 2.82 -20.08
C SER A 420 30.32 1.77 -20.19
N ALA A 421 31.37 2.09 -20.92
CA ALA A 421 32.53 1.20 -21.09
C ALA A 421 33.26 0.93 -19.75
N ARG A 422 33.43 1.97 -18.91
CA ARG A 422 34.10 1.84 -17.60
C ARG A 422 33.30 0.95 -16.62
N ILE A 423 32.00 1.13 -16.55
CA ILE A 423 31.13 0.31 -15.70
C ILE A 423 31.18 -1.16 -16.16
N ARG A 424 31.01 -1.41 -17.46
CA ARG A 424 31.02 -2.76 -18.02
C ARG A 424 32.36 -3.46 -17.83
N ALA A 425 33.47 -2.75 -17.98
CA ALA A 425 34.80 -3.26 -17.72
C ALA A 425 34.98 -3.65 -16.24
N GLY A 426 34.53 -2.76 -15.31
CA GLY A 426 34.60 -3.03 -13.87
C GLY A 426 33.80 -4.27 -13.46
N LEU A 427 32.62 -4.44 -14.00
CA LEU A 427 31.76 -5.62 -13.77
C LEU A 427 32.34 -6.89 -14.38
N HIS A 428 32.93 -6.79 -15.60
CA HIS A 428 33.48 -7.95 -16.30
C HIS A 428 34.75 -8.49 -15.60
N ASN A 429 35.62 -7.59 -15.13
CA ASN A 429 36.89 -7.93 -14.52
C ASN A 429 36.79 -8.28 -13.02
N GLY A 430 35.60 -8.25 -12.42
CA GLY A 430 35.45 -8.45 -10.97
C GLY A 430 36.19 -7.44 -10.14
N GLU A 431 36.27 -6.18 -10.62
CA GLU A 431 37.11 -5.14 -10.01
C GLU A 431 36.73 -4.93 -8.53
N LYS A 432 37.76 -4.92 -7.66
CA LYS A 432 37.63 -4.61 -6.23
C LYS A 432 37.92 -3.15 -5.96
N LEU A 433 37.16 -2.57 -5.06
CA LEU A 433 37.32 -1.17 -4.68
C LEU A 433 38.58 -0.97 -3.83
N LYS A 434 39.54 -0.18 -4.32
CA LYS A 434 40.72 0.28 -3.57
C LYS A 434 40.55 1.75 -3.25
N LEU A 435 39.72 2.09 -2.23
CA LEU A 435 39.41 3.47 -1.87
C LEU A 435 39.85 3.82 -0.45
N LYS A 436 40.19 5.07 -0.25
CA LYS A 436 40.23 5.70 1.06
C LYS A 436 38.85 6.38 1.29
N ARG A 437 37.92 5.68 1.96
CA ARG A 437 36.59 6.23 2.28
C ARG A 437 36.62 7.61 2.94
N SER A 438 37.70 7.92 3.71
CA SER A 438 37.92 9.24 4.34
C SER A 438 38.06 10.40 3.35
N LYS A 439 38.29 10.12 2.07
CA LYS A 439 38.43 11.14 1.02
C LYS A 439 37.15 11.32 0.20
N LEU A 440 36.13 10.53 0.47
CA LEU A 440 34.84 10.62 -0.18
C LEU A 440 33.92 11.62 0.53
N SER A 441 32.94 12.16 -0.21
CA SER A 441 31.88 12.98 0.34
C SER A 441 31.05 12.22 1.36
N ASP A 442 30.27 12.91 2.18
CA ASP A 442 29.37 12.31 3.15
C ASP A 442 28.31 11.45 2.45
N ASP A 443 27.79 11.92 1.32
CA ASP A 443 26.82 11.18 0.51
C ASP A 443 27.39 9.86 -0.02
N ALA A 444 28.64 9.88 -0.49
CA ALA A 444 29.31 8.69 -1.02
C ALA A 444 29.62 7.68 0.09
N ARG A 445 30.10 8.16 1.26
CA ARG A 445 30.30 7.29 2.43
C ARG A 445 28.99 6.66 2.87
N GLU A 446 27.94 7.45 3.00
CA GLU A 446 26.63 7.01 3.44
C GLU A 446 26.03 5.94 2.50
N LEU A 447 26.20 6.08 1.19
CA LEU A 447 25.75 5.06 0.24
C LEU A 447 26.57 3.76 0.33
N LEU A 448 27.88 3.84 0.52
CA LEU A 448 28.73 2.67 0.71
C LEU A 448 28.46 1.97 2.05
N ASP A 449 28.22 2.72 3.12
CA ASP A 449 27.82 2.17 4.43
C ASP A 449 26.47 1.46 4.35
N LEU A 450 25.55 1.93 3.52
CA LEU A 450 24.30 1.23 3.22
C LEU A 450 24.56 -0.13 2.55
N PHE A 451 25.45 -0.21 1.55
CA PHE A 451 25.78 -1.50 0.93
C PHE A 451 26.46 -2.44 1.93
N ASP A 452 27.25 -1.94 2.89
CA ASP A 452 27.78 -2.76 3.98
C ASP A 452 26.66 -3.34 4.86
N VAL A 453 25.66 -2.53 5.22
CA VAL A 453 24.46 -2.99 5.96
C VAL A 453 23.71 -4.08 5.17
N ILE A 454 23.53 -3.89 3.86
CA ILE A 454 22.88 -4.88 2.98
C ILE A 454 23.68 -6.20 2.98
N ARG A 455 25.01 -6.14 2.82
CA ARG A 455 25.89 -7.31 2.85
C ARG A 455 25.79 -8.07 4.16
N ASP A 456 25.90 -7.35 5.29
CA ASP A 456 25.93 -7.95 6.62
C ASP A 456 24.57 -8.59 6.97
N ALA A 457 23.46 -7.94 6.62
CA ALA A 457 22.12 -8.50 6.80
C ALA A 457 21.88 -9.73 5.91
N SER A 458 22.42 -9.77 4.70
CA SER A 458 22.28 -10.90 3.77
C SER A 458 23.17 -12.10 4.16
N GLY A 459 24.26 -11.86 4.88
CA GLY A 459 25.24 -12.90 5.29
C GLY A 459 24.81 -13.75 6.47
N GLY A 460 23.95 -13.26 7.36
CA GLY A 460 23.64 -13.85 8.67
C GLY A 460 22.63 -15.01 8.68
N GLY A 461 22.37 -15.71 7.57
CA GLY A 461 21.34 -16.78 7.51
C GLY A 461 19.91 -16.28 7.36
N ASN A 462 19.69 -14.97 7.31
CA ASN A 462 18.39 -14.31 7.15
C ASN A 462 18.31 -13.55 5.80
N ARG A 463 18.66 -14.25 4.72
CA ARG A 463 18.73 -13.69 3.35
C ARG A 463 17.46 -12.99 2.88
N GLY A 464 16.31 -13.29 3.51
CA GLY A 464 15.03 -12.64 3.19
C GLY A 464 14.81 -11.28 3.87
N ALA A 465 15.70 -10.84 4.76
CA ALA A 465 15.54 -9.59 5.50
C ALA A 465 15.70 -8.35 4.61
N VAL A 466 16.61 -8.40 3.64
CA VAL A 466 16.76 -7.37 2.62
C VAL A 466 15.99 -7.80 1.37
N GLY A 467 15.10 -6.93 0.90
CA GLY A 467 14.33 -7.14 -0.32
C GLY A 467 15.08 -6.67 -1.57
N ALA A 468 14.41 -5.91 -2.41
CA ALA A 468 14.97 -5.36 -3.64
C ALA A 468 15.66 -4.01 -3.41
N PHE A 469 16.68 -3.73 -4.24
CA PHE A 469 17.16 -2.38 -4.44
C PHE A 469 16.38 -1.74 -5.60
N VAL A 470 15.46 -0.85 -5.26
CA VAL A 470 14.60 -0.14 -6.22
C VAL A 470 15.31 1.14 -6.65
N LEU A 471 15.66 1.23 -7.92
CA LEU A 471 16.31 2.42 -8.47
C LEU A 471 15.24 3.35 -9.06
N SER A 472 14.95 4.46 -8.38
CA SER A 472 14.05 5.50 -8.89
C SER A 472 14.72 6.32 -9.98
N MET A 473 13.91 6.94 -10.86
CA MET A 473 14.38 7.71 -12.01
C MET A 473 15.33 6.92 -12.93
N THR A 474 15.01 5.65 -13.18
CA THR A 474 15.76 4.81 -14.11
C THR A 474 15.50 5.25 -15.55
N ARG A 475 16.52 5.77 -16.23
CA ARG A 475 16.45 6.29 -17.60
C ARG A 475 17.32 5.52 -18.59
N SER A 476 18.27 4.76 -18.09
CA SER A 476 19.23 4.03 -18.90
C SER A 476 19.58 2.66 -18.30
N CYS A 477 20.18 1.80 -19.12
CA CYS A 477 20.78 0.56 -18.68
C CYS A 477 21.93 0.81 -17.71
N ASP A 478 22.71 1.86 -17.93
CA ASP A 478 23.90 2.16 -17.16
C ASP A 478 23.57 2.64 -15.75
N ASP A 479 22.41 3.29 -15.53
CA ASP A 479 21.91 3.59 -14.18
C ASP A 479 21.81 2.31 -13.34
N LEU A 480 21.26 1.25 -13.91
CA LEU A 480 21.13 -0.04 -13.24
C LEU A 480 22.49 -0.72 -13.03
N LEU A 481 23.35 -0.68 -14.04
CA LEU A 481 24.70 -1.25 -13.96
C LEU A 481 25.56 -0.53 -12.93
N SER A 482 25.32 0.76 -12.68
CA SER A 482 25.96 1.51 -11.60
C SER A 482 25.67 0.89 -10.22
N VAL A 483 24.42 0.46 -9.97
CA VAL A 483 24.06 -0.25 -8.74
C VAL A 483 24.77 -1.60 -8.65
N TYR A 484 24.82 -2.36 -9.75
CA TYR A 484 25.54 -3.65 -9.78
C TYR A 484 27.03 -3.47 -9.48
N LEU A 485 27.67 -2.42 -10.00
CA LEU A 485 29.07 -2.15 -9.77
C LEU A 485 29.35 -1.73 -8.30
N LEU A 486 28.49 -0.85 -7.72
CA LEU A 486 28.61 -0.48 -6.32
C LEU A 486 28.38 -1.69 -5.39
N ALA A 487 27.43 -2.56 -5.71
CA ALA A 487 27.19 -3.80 -4.98
C ALA A 487 28.42 -4.73 -5.04
N GLN A 488 29.04 -4.88 -6.21
CA GLN A 488 30.30 -5.62 -6.37
C GLN A 488 31.42 -5.01 -5.54
N TYR A 489 31.60 -3.70 -5.61
CA TYR A 489 32.61 -2.98 -4.82
C TYR A 489 32.44 -3.14 -3.31
N SER A 490 31.22 -3.33 -2.86
CA SER A 490 30.86 -3.54 -1.44
C SER A 490 30.88 -5.01 -1.00
N GLY A 491 31.33 -5.93 -1.87
CA GLY A 491 31.49 -7.35 -1.54
C GLY A 491 30.19 -8.17 -1.57
N LEU A 492 29.18 -7.72 -2.32
CA LEU A 492 27.95 -8.48 -2.57
C LEU A 492 28.05 -9.45 -3.76
N ALA A 493 29.20 -9.45 -4.47
CA ALA A 493 29.51 -10.44 -5.50
C ALA A 493 29.89 -11.80 -4.89
N THR A 494 29.37 -12.89 -5.49
CA THR A 494 29.65 -14.26 -5.03
C THR A 494 31.01 -14.81 -5.48
N ALA A 495 31.65 -14.13 -6.44
CA ALA A 495 33.01 -14.42 -6.90
C ALA A 495 33.73 -13.13 -7.30
N ASP A 496 35.03 -13.11 -7.09
CA ASP A 496 35.89 -11.94 -7.25
C ASP A 496 36.48 -11.76 -8.67
N ASP A 497 36.20 -12.68 -9.57
CA ASP A 497 36.73 -12.73 -10.95
C ASP A 497 35.75 -12.31 -12.04
N GLY A 498 34.61 -11.72 -11.64
CA GLY A 498 33.53 -11.35 -12.56
C GLY A 498 32.67 -12.53 -13.04
N SER A 499 32.95 -13.76 -12.62
CA SER A 499 32.17 -14.96 -12.97
C SER A 499 30.95 -15.13 -12.04
N GLY A 500 30.90 -14.43 -10.89
CA GLY A 500 29.87 -14.56 -9.87
C GLY A 500 28.54 -13.92 -10.22
N THR A 501 27.68 -13.88 -9.20
CA THR A 501 26.37 -13.21 -9.19
C THR A 501 26.39 -12.11 -8.13
N ILE A 502 25.46 -11.17 -8.18
CA ILE A 502 25.25 -10.15 -7.13
C ILE A 502 24.14 -10.64 -6.19
N GLY A 503 24.42 -10.71 -4.89
CA GLY A 503 23.48 -11.14 -3.86
C GLY A 503 22.38 -10.12 -3.55
N LEU A 504 21.97 -9.31 -4.53
CA LEU A 504 20.99 -8.24 -4.40
C LEU A 504 20.13 -8.18 -5.67
N GLN A 505 18.81 -8.13 -5.51
CA GLN A 505 17.88 -7.94 -6.62
C GLN A 505 17.78 -6.44 -6.93
N VAL A 506 18.15 -6.04 -8.14
CA VAL A 506 18.04 -4.65 -8.61
C VAL A 506 16.76 -4.51 -9.45
N VAL A 507 15.89 -3.59 -9.04
CA VAL A 507 14.58 -3.34 -9.62
C VAL A 507 14.52 -1.93 -10.22
N PRO A 508 14.40 -1.79 -11.55
CA PRO A 508 14.18 -0.48 -12.15
C PRO A 508 12.77 0.03 -11.79
N LEU A 509 12.67 1.33 -11.48
CA LEU A 509 11.40 2.03 -11.39
C LEU A 509 11.29 3.02 -12.56
N PHE A 510 10.29 2.80 -13.41
CA PHE A 510 9.96 3.67 -14.53
C PHE A 510 8.80 4.59 -14.13
N GLU A 511 9.06 5.89 -14.10
CA GLU A 511 8.18 6.89 -13.48
C GLU A 511 7.48 7.78 -14.50
N THR A 512 8.17 8.24 -15.52
CA THR A 512 7.59 9.11 -16.56
C THR A 512 7.04 8.30 -17.74
N ILE A 513 6.21 8.93 -18.56
CA ILE A 513 5.73 8.31 -19.81
C ILE A 513 6.88 7.96 -20.76
N ALA A 514 7.91 8.81 -20.81
CA ALA A 514 9.11 8.55 -21.60
C ALA A 514 9.86 7.30 -21.08
N ASP A 515 10.03 7.17 -19.75
CA ASP A 515 10.68 6.01 -19.16
C ASP A 515 9.88 4.72 -19.41
N LEU A 516 8.55 4.76 -19.30
CA LEU A 516 7.68 3.63 -19.59
C LEU A 516 7.80 3.15 -21.06
N ARG A 517 7.94 4.09 -21.99
CA ARG A 517 8.15 3.79 -23.42
C ARG A 517 9.53 3.18 -23.67
N ALA A 518 10.56 3.65 -22.99
CA ALA A 518 11.94 3.18 -23.11
C ALA A 518 12.22 1.87 -22.33
N ALA A 519 11.38 1.50 -21.39
CA ALA A 519 11.60 0.39 -20.48
C ALA A 519 11.95 -0.94 -21.15
N PRO A 520 11.28 -1.38 -22.25
CA PRO A 520 11.65 -2.62 -22.93
C PRO A 520 13.08 -2.63 -23.44
N ASP A 521 13.53 -1.53 -24.07
CA ASP A 521 14.86 -1.40 -24.65
C ASP A 521 15.95 -1.35 -23.55
N ILE A 522 15.66 -0.66 -22.44
CA ILE A 522 16.54 -0.62 -21.26
C ILE A 522 16.74 -2.01 -20.70
N LEU A 523 15.65 -2.76 -20.53
CA LEU A 523 15.70 -4.12 -19.99
C LEU A 523 16.36 -5.11 -20.96
N ASP A 524 16.16 -4.97 -22.27
CA ASP A 524 16.81 -5.82 -23.27
C ASP A 524 18.33 -5.67 -23.22
N LYS A 525 18.84 -4.41 -23.18
CA LYS A 525 20.27 -4.09 -23.01
C LYS A 525 20.82 -4.58 -21.67
N LEU A 526 20.04 -4.48 -20.60
CA LEU A 526 20.44 -4.93 -19.26
C LEU A 526 20.65 -6.45 -19.24
N LEU A 527 19.75 -7.20 -19.85
CA LEU A 527 19.80 -8.66 -19.92
C LEU A 527 20.91 -9.19 -20.82
N ASP A 528 21.55 -8.38 -21.65
CA ASP A 528 22.75 -8.77 -22.41
C ASP A 528 24.02 -8.81 -21.54
N VAL A 529 24.00 -8.15 -20.38
CA VAL A 529 25.16 -8.12 -19.47
C VAL A 529 25.26 -9.43 -18.68
N SER A 530 26.38 -10.11 -18.78
CA SER A 530 26.54 -11.47 -18.26
C SER A 530 26.33 -11.63 -16.76
N ILE A 531 26.82 -10.71 -15.94
CA ILE A 531 26.63 -10.73 -14.48
C ILE A 531 25.16 -10.54 -14.11
N VAL A 532 24.45 -9.63 -14.80
CA VAL A 532 23.01 -9.43 -14.62
C VAL A 532 22.25 -10.70 -14.95
N ARG A 533 22.57 -11.33 -16.09
CA ARG A 533 21.89 -12.55 -16.54
C ARG A 533 22.09 -13.71 -15.55
N ARG A 534 23.28 -13.83 -14.96
CA ARG A 534 23.55 -14.83 -13.89
C ARG A 534 22.76 -14.48 -12.61
N THR A 535 22.78 -13.21 -12.21
CA THR A 535 22.02 -12.75 -11.03
C THR A 535 20.52 -13.01 -11.18
N VAL A 536 19.94 -12.70 -12.34
CA VAL A 536 18.51 -12.99 -12.63
C VAL A 536 18.21 -14.50 -12.50
N ARG A 537 19.13 -15.39 -12.93
CA ARG A 537 18.97 -16.84 -12.74
C ARG A 537 18.97 -17.25 -11.27
N ASP A 538 19.86 -16.67 -10.46
CA ASP A 538 19.95 -16.90 -9.01
C ASP A 538 18.65 -16.53 -8.28
N PHE A 539 17.97 -15.47 -8.75
CA PHE A 539 16.65 -15.06 -8.26
C PHE A 539 15.49 -15.79 -8.97
N GLY A 540 15.70 -17.06 -9.38
CA GLY A 540 14.66 -17.91 -9.96
C GLY A 540 14.32 -17.59 -11.41
N ASN A 541 15.30 -17.09 -12.18
CA ASN A 541 15.17 -16.65 -13.57
C ASN A 541 14.10 -15.58 -13.76
N ARG A 542 13.99 -14.65 -12.77
CA ARG A 542 12.97 -13.62 -12.69
C ARG A 542 13.59 -12.24 -12.54
N GLN A 543 13.14 -11.30 -13.36
CA GLN A 543 13.37 -9.85 -13.22
C GLN A 543 12.10 -9.17 -12.73
N GLU A 544 12.18 -8.39 -11.68
CA GLU A 544 11.10 -7.52 -11.22
C GLU A 544 11.27 -6.11 -11.81
N VAL A 545 10.15 -5.47 -12.16
CA VAL A 545 10.09 -4.11 -12.71
C VAL A 545 9.04 -3.32 -11.96
N MET A 546 9.38 -2.17 -11.44
CA MET A 546 8.42 -1.29 -10.77
C MET A 546 7.84 -0.25 -11.73
N LEU A 547 6.54 -0.04 -11.61
CA LEU A 547 5.75 0.88 -12.43
C LEU A 547 5.25 2.06 -11.58
N GLY A 548 5.59 3.29 -12.01
CA GLY A 548 5.19 4.52 -11.34
C GLY A 548 3.85 5.04 -11.85
N TYR A 549 2.84 5.07 -10.97
CA TYR A 549 1.49 5.56 -11.30
C TYR A 549 1.34 7.06 -11.08
N SER A 550 1.84 7.57 -9.96
CA SER A 550 1.67 8.98 -9.57
C SER A 550 2.43 9.94 -10.47
N ASP A 551 3.68 9.61 -10.78
CA ASP A 551 4.55 10.46 -11.57
C ASP A 551 4.17 10.43 -13.04
N SER A 552 3.80 9.27 -13.61
CA SER A 552 3.28 9.16 -14.98
C SER A 552 1.96 9.90 -15.17
N ASN A 553 1.08 9.92 -14.15
CA ASN A 553 -0.15 10.70 -14.18
C ASN A 553 0.15 12.21 -14.18
N LYS A 554 1.05 12.65 -13.32
CA LYS A 554 1.48 14.06 -13.29
C LYS A 554 2.14 14.47 -14.62
N ASP A 555 2.90 13.56 -15.24
CA ASP A 555 3.63 13.78 -16.50
C ASP A 555 2.70 13.90 -17.72
N GLY A 556 1.67 13.06 -17.83
CA GLY A 556 0.86 12.99 -19.05
C GLY A 556 -0.66 13.02 -18.88
N GLY A 557 -1.18 13.12 -17.64
CA GLY A 557 -2.60 13.02 -17.33
C GLY A 557 -3.10 11.59 -17.16
N PHE A 558 -4.33 11.46 -16.64
CA PHE A 558 -4.88 10.19 -16.16
C PHE A 558 -5.03 9.11 -17.23
N LEU A 559 -5.59 9.47 -18.39
CA LEU A 559 -5.80 8.52 -19.50
C LEU A 559 -4.47 8.01 -20.04
N ALA A 560 -3.54 8.94 -20.32
CA ALA A 560 -2.24 8.61 -20.88
C ALA A 560 -1.42 7.73 -19.93
N SER A 561 -1.41 8.04 -18.65
CA SER A 561 -0.72 7.22 -17.65
C SER A 561 -1.24 5.78 -17.67
N ASN A 562 -2.56 5.57 -17.60
CA ASN A 562 -3.15 4.23 -17.58
C ASN A 562 -2.85 3.44 -18.87
N TRP A 563 -2.92 4.10 -20.04
CA TRP A 563 -2.64 3.45 -21.32
C TRP A 563 -1.15 3.12 -21.48
N GLU A 564 -0.25 4.02 -21.13
CA GLU A 564 1.20 3.77 -21.24
C GLU A 564 1.68 2.70 -20.26
N LEU A 565 1.12 2.67 -19.05
CA LEU A 565 1.36 1.58 -18.09
C LEU A 565 0.91 0.22 -18.65
N ASN A 566 -0.23 0.17 -19.33
CA ASN A 566 -0.73 -1.05 -19.96
C ASN A 566 0.18 -1.49 -21.10
N LYS A 567 0.58 -0.56 -22.00
CA LYS A 567 1.50 -0.85 -23.10
C LYS A 567 2.87 -1.31 -22.62
N ALA A 568 3.42 -0.64 -21.61
CA ALA A 568 4.71 -1.01 -21.02
C ALA A 568 4.70 -2.44 -20.51
N GLN A 569 3.67 -2.83 -19.76
CA GLN A 569 3.53 -4.19 -19.24
C GLN A 569 3.48 -5.23 -20.37
N ARG A 570 2.67 -5.00 -21.41
CA ARG A 570 2.58 -5.90 -22.57
C ARG A 570 3.94 -6.06 -23.27
N ARG A 571 4.64 -4.95 -23.55
CA ARG A 571 5.94 -4.95 -24.23
C ARG A 571 7.03 -5.62 -23.42
N ILE A 572 7.08 -5.35 -22.13
CA ILE A 572 8.06 -5.97 -21.21
C ILE A 572 7.80 -7.47 -21.08
N THR A 573 6.53 -7.88 -21.00
CA THR A 573 6.16 -9.32 -20.95
C THR A 573 6.54 -10.03 -22.25
N ALA A 574 6.31 -9.42 -23.40
CA ALA A 574 6.73 -9.96 -24.68
C ALA A 574 8.26 -10.10 -24.79
N LEU A 575 9.02 -9.09 -24.32
CA LEU A 575 10.47 -9.17 -24.23
C LEU A 575 10.93 -10.33 -23.31
N ALA A 576 10.32 -10.47 -22.14
CA ALA A 576 10.64 -11.53 -21.18
C ALA A 576 10.43 -12.93 -21.80
N THR A 577 9.34 -13.12 -22.54
CA THR A 577 9.07 -14.35 -23.28
C THR A 577 10.17 -14.63 -24.31
N LYS A 578 10.55 -13.62 -25.11
CA LYS A 578 11.64 -13.71 -26.09
C LYS A 578 12.97 -14.08 -25.44
N ARG A 579 13.27 -13.49 -24.25
CA ARG A 579 14.51 -13.73 -23.48
C ARG A 579 14.46 -14.99 -22.60
N LYS A 580 13.35 -15.69 -22.56
CA LYS A 580 13.11 -16.90 -21.74
C LYS A 580 13.38 -16.63 -20.24
N ILE A 581 12.88 -15.52 -19.74
CA ILE A 581 12.86 -15.17 -18.32
C ILE A 581 11.43 -14.94 -17.86
N LYS A 582 11.24 -15.00 -16.56
CA LYS A 582 9.99 -14.53 -15.93
C LYS A 582 10.10 -13.04 -15.65
N ILE A 583 9.00 -12.32 -15.83
CA ILE A 583 8.86 -10.94 -15.37
C ILE A 583 7.84 -10.88 -14.23
N SER A 584 8.05 -9.99 -13.30
CA SER A 584 7.04 -9.63 -12.31
C SER A 584 6.94 -8.11 -12.21
N PHE A 585 5.72 -7.62 -12.01
CA PHE A 585 5.52 -6.19 -11.86
C PHE A 585 5.27 -5.81 -10.40
N PHE A 586 5.93 -4.73 -10.00
CA PHE A 586 5.71 -4.07 -8.75
C PHE A 586 4.94 -2.77 -9.01
N HIS A 587 3.67 -2.74 -8.60
CA HIS A 587 2.77 -1.64 -8.87
C HIS A 587 2.87 -0.57 -7.79
N GLY A 588 3.46 0.59 -8.14
CA GLY A 588 3.60 1.75 -7.26
C GLY A 588 2.31 2.55 -7.13
N ARG A 589 1.27 1.93 -6.56
CA ARG A 589 -0.07 2.53 -6.43
C ARG A 589 -0.19 3.34 -5.13
N GLY A 590 -1.01 4.42 -5.17
CA GLY A 590 -1.38 5.22 -4.00
C GLY A 590 -2.88 5.15 -3.69
N GLY A 591 -3.33 5.99 -2.75
CA GLY A 591 -4.72 5.98 -2.26
C GLY A 591 -5.73 6.60 -3.22
N SER A 592 -5.39 7.72 -3.86
CA SER A 592 -6.29 8.41 -4.78
C SER A 592 -6.36 7.79 -6.17
N VAL A 593 -7.45 8.07 -6.89
CA VAL A 593 -7.66 7.64 -8.28
C VAL A 593 -6.47 7.99 -9.16
N SER A 594 -6.01 9.21 -9.10
CA SER A 594 -4.86 9.71 -9.87
C SER A 594 -3.52 9.02 -9.55
N ARG A 595 -3.45 8.26 -8.47
CA ARG A 595 -2.29 7.48 -8.06
C ARG A 595 -2.50 5.97 -8.20
N GLY A 596 -3.50 5.58 -8.98
CA GLY A 596 -3.87 4.18 -9.19
C GLY A 596 -4.72 3.57 -8.07
N GLY A 597 -5.36 4.40 -7.23
CA GLY A 597 -6.14 4.02 -6.06
C GLY A 597 -7.51 3.38 -6.35
N ALA A 598 -7.71 2.80 -7.53
CA ALA A 598 -8.91 2.02 -7.83
C ALA A 598 -9.06 0.81 -6.89
N PRO A 599 -10.29 0.31 -6.65
CA PRO A 599 -10.52 -0.89 -5.85
C PRO A 599 -9.64 -2.07 -6.28
N THR A 600 -8.98 -2.72 -5.34
CA THR A 600 -7.90 -3.69 -5.58
C THR A 600 -8.28 -4.75 -6.60
N GLY A 601 -9.45 -5.40 -6.44
CA GLY A 601 -9.89 -6.44 -7.35
C GLY A 601 -10.11 -5.95 -8.79
N ARG A 602 -10.72 -4.77 -8.96
CA ARG A 602 -10.95 -4.18 -10.30
C ARG A 602 -9.63 -3.78 -10.97
N ALA A 603 -8.71 -3.21 -10.21
CA ALA A 603 -7.42 -2.81 -10.73
C ALA A 603 -6.57 -4.00 -11.18
N ILE A 604 -6.63 -5.13 -10.47
CA ILE A 604 -5.95 -6.36 -10.87
C ILE A 604 -6.65 -6.98 -12.09
N ALA A 605 -7.99 -7.04 -12.08
CA ALA A 605 -8.76 -7.57 -13.19
C ALA A 605 -8.56 -6.80 -14.51
N ALA A 606 -8.17 -5.52 -14.45
CA ALA A 606 -7.89 -4.68 -15.61
C ALA A 606 -6.41 -4.76 -16.09
N GLN A 607 -5.55 -5.54 -15.45
CA GLN A 607 -4.18 -5.74 -15.93
C GLN A 607 -4.20 -6.55 -17.25
N PRO A 608 -3.26 -6.32 -18.17
CA PRO A 608 -3.19 -7.08 -19.42
C PRO A 608 -3.06 -8.58 -19.15
N ALA A 609 -3.62 -9.39 -20.05
CA ALA A 609 -3.52 -10.85 -19.94
C ALA A 609 -2.05 -11.30 -19.85
N GLY A 610 -1.77 -12.25 -18.98
CA GLY A 610 -0.43 -12.85 -18.81
C GLY A 610 0.61 -11.96 -18.10
N THR A 611 0.26 -10.72 -17.72
CA THR A 611 1.23 -9.82 -17.05
C THR A 611 1.35 -10.04 -15.55
N VAL A 612 0.35 -10.66 -14.91
CA VAL A 612 0.37 -10.99 -13.48
C VAL A 612 1.07 -12.33 -13.20
N GLY A 613 0.74 -13.38 -13.98
CA GLY A 613 1.47 -14.66 -13.96
C GLY A 613 1.69 -15.30 -12.57
N GLY A 614 0.75 -15.13 -11.64
CA GLY A 614 0.85 -15.61 -10.26
C GLY A 614 1.69 -14.72 -9.33
N ILE A 615 2.34 -13.69 -9.83
CA ILE A 615 3.27 -12.88 -9.02
C ILE A 615 2.91 -11.41 -9.13
N MET A 616 2.58 -10.79 -8.01
CA MET A 616 2.27 -9.36 -7.98
C MET A 616 2.76 -8.73 -6.68
N ARG A 617 3.46 -7.60 -6.79
CA ARG A 617 3.73 -6.71 -5.66
C ARG A 617 2.97 -5.39 -5.84
N VAL A 618 2.49 -4.86 -4.73
CA VAL A 618 1.75 -3.58 -4.72
C VAL A 618 2.15 -2.76 -3.51
N THR A 619 2.37 -1.46 -3.71
CA THR A 619 2.55 -0.55 -2.58
C THR A 619 1.23 -0.32 -1.85
N GLU A 620 1.31 -0.35 -0.52
CA GLU A 620 0.26 0.10 0.39
C GLU A 620 0.78 1.37 1.09
N GLN A 621 0.15 2.50 0.82
CA GLN A 621 0.65 3.79 1.28
C GLN A 621 -0.17 4.32 2.45
N GLY A 622 0.48 5.02 3.36
CA GLY A 622 -0.02 5.86 4.44
C GLY A 622 -1.43 5.59 4.93
N GLU A 623 -2.35 6.43 4.51
CA GLU A 623 -3.78 6.34 4.84
C GLU A 623 -4.45 5.04 4.36
N VAL A 624 -3.94 4.44 3.29
CA VAL A 624 -4.42 3.15 2.78
C VAL A 624 -4.07 2.03 3.74
N VAL A 625 -2.85 2.03 4.28
CA VAL A 625 -2.44 1.07 5.33
C VAL A 625 -3.33 1.20 6.55
N SER A 626 -3.54 2.45 7.01
CA SER A 626 -4.37 2.72 8.20
C SER A 626 -5.83 2.28 8.01
N SER A 627 -6.40 2.40 6.80
CA SER A 627 -7.77 1.96 6.52
C SER A 627 -7.86 0.45 6.28
N LYS A 628 -6.98 -0.13 5.46
CA LYS A 628 -7.01 -1.57 5.12
C LYS A 628 -6.71 -2.46 6.33
N PHE A 629 -5.79 -2.03 7.20
CA PHE A 629 -5.35 -2.80 8.37
C PHE A 629 -5.79 -2.17 9.70
N ALA A 630 -6.89 -1.40 9.67
CA ALA A 630 -7.46 -0.78 10.87
C ALA A 630 -7.85 -1.81 11.94
N ASN A 631 -8.39 -2.94 11.51
CA ASN A 631 -8.85 -4.04 12.37
C ASN A 631 -8.65 -5.41 11.68
N ARG A 632 -8.76 -6.50 12.48
CA ARG A 632 -8.50 -7.86 12.00
C ARG A 632 -9.44 -8.31 10.88
N GLY A 633 -10.72 -7.95 10.95
CA GLY A 633 -11.72 -8.33 9.96
C GLY A 633 -11.45 -7.66 8.62
N THR A 634 -11.30 -6.34 8.64
CA THR A 634 -10.99 -5.56 7.44
C THR A 634 -9.64 -5.99 6.85
N GLY A 635 -8.62 -6.22 7.69
CA GLY A 635 -7.29 -6.64 7.24
C GLY A 635 -7.30 -7.99 6.54
N LEU A 636 -7.98 -8.99 7.11
CA LEU A 636 -8.15 -10.30 6.46
C LEU A 636 -8.85 -10.15 5.11
N TYR A 637 -9.93 -9.39 5.06
CA TYR A 637 -10.67 -9.14 3.81
C TYR A 637 -9.81 -8.50 2.73
N GLN A 638 -9.04 -7.48 3.08
CA GLN A 638 -8.20 -6.78 2.10
C GLN A 638 -7.07 -7.67 1.56
N LEU A 639 -6.48 -8.49 2.43
CA LEU A 639 -5.49 -9.49 2.02
C LEU A 639 -6.10 -10.57 1.14
N GLU A 640 -7.30 -11.02 1.47
CA GLU A 640 -8.03 -12.02 0.70
C GLU A 640 -8.39 -11.50 -0.69
N ILE A 641 -8.98 -10.29 -0.81
CA ILE A 641 -9.28 -9.69 -2.12
C ILE A 641 -8.01 -9.55 -2.96
N LEU A 642 -6.91 -9.09 -2.37
CA LEU A 642 -5.65 -8.95 -3.08
C LEU A 642 -5.18 -10.30 -3.62
N ALA A 643 -5.10 -11.30 -2.76
CA ALA A 643 -4.55 -12.61 -3.13
C ALA A 643 -5.49 -13.38 -4.07
N ALA A 644 -6.79 -13.39 -3.80
CA ALA A 644 -7.78 -14.05 -4.64
C ALA A 644 -7.88 -13.41 -6.04
N SER A 645 -7.76 -12.06 -6.13
CA SER A 645 -7.75 -11.38 -7.44
C SER A 645 -6.49 -11.69 -8.25
N VAL A 646 -5.31 -11.78 -7.60
CA VAL A 646 -4.07 -12.21 -8.28
C VAL A 646 -4.21 -13.65 -8.76
N PHE A 647 -4.75 -14.54 -7.94
CA PHE A 647 -5.02 -15.92 -8.30
C PHE A 647 -6.00 -16.03 -9.47
N ALA A 648 -7.16 -15.35 -9.39
CA ALA A 648 -8.18 -15.34 -10.44
C ALA A 648 -7.62 -14.86 -11.78
N HIS A 649 -6.92 -13.72 -11.79
CA HIS A 649 -6.31 -13.19 -13.01
C HIS A 649 -5.27 -14.14 -13.60
N SER A 650 -4.51 -14.81 -12.77
CA SER A 650 -3.46 -15.73 -13.23
C SER A 650 -4.03 -17.01 -13.85
N VAL A 651 -5.18 -17.48 -13.37
CA VAL A 651 -5.86 -18.65 -13.94
C VAL A 651 -6.64 -18.27 -15.20
N LYS A 652 -7.45 -17.20 -15.14
CA LYS A 652 -8.50 -16.91 -16.15
C LYS A 652 -8.07 -15.96 -17.27
N SER A 653 -7.07 -15.10 -17.05
CA SER A 653 -6.84 -13.93 -17.93
C SER A 653 -6.55 -14.24 -19.38
N GLY A 654 -5.97 -15.42 -19.69
CA GLY A 654 -5.69 -15.86 -21.05
C GLY A 654 -6.95 -16.12 -21.88
N ASP A 655 -8.04 -16.52 -21.22
CA ASP A 655 -9.29 -16.93 -21.87
C ASP A 655 -10.37 -15.84 -21.87
N GLU A 656 -10.22 -14.84 -20.98
CA GLU A 656 -11.20 -13.76 -20.82
C GLU A 656 -11.27 -12.85 -22.04
N ALA A 657 -12.43 -12.80 -22.69
CA ALA A 657 -12.67 -12.01 -23.91
C ALA A 657 -12.39 -10.51 -23.72
N GLU A 658 -12.66 -9.98 -22.51
CA GLU A 658 -12.44 -8.57 -22.15
C GLU A 658 -10.96 -8.17 -22.01
N LEU A 659 -10.05 -9.15 -21.92
CA LEU A 659 -8.60 -8.95 -21.86
C LEU A 659 -7.88 -9.33 -23.15
N LYS A 660 -8.60 -9.93 -24.11
CA LYS A 660 -8.03 -10.23 -25.45
C LYS A 660 -7.64 -8.95 -26.18
N ASP A 661 -6.55 -9.02 -26.90
CA ASP A 661 -6.08 -7.89 -27.69
C ASP A 661 -7.10 -7.55 -28.79
N ASN A 662 -7.52 -6.29 -28.82
CA ASN A 662 -8.41 -5.76 -29.85
C ASN A 662 -7.73 -4.57 -30.53
N PRO A 663 -7.28 -4.74 -31.78
CA PRO A 663 -6.56 -3.68 -32.51
C PRO A 663 -7.36 -2.37 -32.64
N GLU A 664 -8.67 -2.45 -32.84
CA GLU A 664 -9.52 -1.26 -32.97
C GLU A 664 -9.62 -0.50 -31.64
N PHE A 665 -9.74 -1.22 -30.52
CA PHE A 665 -9.74 -0.60 -29.19
C PHE A 665 -8.37 0.01 -28.84
N ASN A 666 -7.28 -0.66 -29.22
CA ASN A 666 -5.93 -0.15 -29.02
C ASN A 666 -5.68 1.13 -29.84
N GLU A 667 -6.11 1.16 -31.11
CA GLU A 667 -6.03 2.34 -31.96
C GLU A 667 -6.85 3.50 -31.39
N ALA A 668 -8.07 3.22 -30.92
CA ALA A 668 -8.90 4.20 -30.25
C ALA A 668 -8.25 4.75 -28.97
N LEU A 669 -7.69 3.88 -28.12
CA LEU A 669 -6.98 4.29 -26.90
C LEU A 669 -5.72 5.13 -27.20
N GLU A 670 -4.98 4.79 -28.26
CA GLU A 670 -3.83 5.58 -28.70
C GLU A 670 -4.24 6.98 -29.18
N ALA A 671 -5.31 7.08 -29.98
CA ALA A 671 -5.85 8.36 -30.43
C ALA A 671 -6.37 9.20 -29.26
N LEU A 672 -7.16 8.59 -28.37
CA LEU A 672 -7.67 9.25 -27.16
C LEU A 672 -6.55 9.72 -26.25
N THR A 673 -5.49 8.94 -26.10
CA THR A 673 -4.30 9.30 -25.29
C THR A 673 -3.64 10.56 -25.84
N GLY A 674 -3.40 10.63 -27.15
CA GLY A 674 -2.81 11.81 -27.78
C GLY A 674 -3.67 13.06 -27.60
N MET A 675 -4.98 12.95 -27.79
CA MET A 675 -5.93 14.05 -27.59
C MET A 675 -6.01 14.51 -26.13
N SER A 676 -6.02 13.55 -25.19
CA SER A 676 -6.06 13.84 -23.75
C SER A 676 -4.79 14.53 -23.27
N GLN A 677 -3.61 14.05 -23.71
CA GLN A 677 -2.33 14.70 -23.40
C GLN A 677 -2.26 16.12 -23.94
N ALA A 678 -2.71 16.35 -25.17
CA ALA A 678 -2.73 17.69 -25.76
C ALA A 678 -3.59 18.66 -24.92
N SER A 679 -4.77 18.21 -24.47
CA SER A 679 -5.63 19.01 -23.60
C SER A 679 -4.97 19.27 -22.24
N TYR A 680 -4.38 18.25 -21.62
CA TYR A 680 -3.69 18.36 -20.33
C TYR A 680 -2.51 19.33 -20.42
N PHE A 681 -1.66 19.19 -21.43
CA PHE A 681 -0.54 20.11 -21.65
C PHE A 681 -0.98 21.53 -21.99
N GLY A 682 -2.12 21.68 -22.68
CA GLY A 682 -2.74 22.99 -22.94
C GLY A 682 -3.19 23.72 -21.68
N LEU A 683 -3.43 22.98 -20.58
CA LEU A 683 -3.72 23.59 -19.28
C LEU A 683 -2.44 23.87 -18.48
N ILE A 684 -1.60 22.84 -18.29
CA ILE A 684 -0.44 22.97 -17.39
C ILE A 684 0.65 23.91 -17.90
N ASN A 685 0.69 24.15 -19.21
CA ASN A 685 1.57 25.12 -19.86
C ASN A 685 0.89 26.49 -20.11
N GLU A 686 -0.35 26.68 -19.62
CA GLU A 686 -1.04 27.98 -19.73
C GLU A 686 -0.27 29.05 -18.95
N PRO A 687 -0.01 30.22 -19.52
CA PRO A 687 0.61 31.33 -18.79
C PRO A 687 -0.13 31.64 -17.48
N GLY A 688 0.60 31.66 -16.36
CA GLY A 688 0.06 31.90 -15.02
C GLY A 688 -0.54 30.67 -14.34
N PHE A 689 -0.47 29.47 -14.96
CA PHE A 689 -1.02 28.25 -14.35
C PHE A 689 -0.35 27.88 -13.01
N ILE A 690 0.95 28.08 -12.89
CA ILE A 690 1.68 27.81 -11.64
C ILE A 690 1.23 28.76 -10.53
N ASP A 691 1.03 30.03 -10.86
CA ASP A 691 0.53 31.03 -9.90
C ASP A 691 -0.90 30.70 -9.48
N TYR A 692 -1.76 30.31 -10.44
CA TYR A 692 -3.09 29.81 -10.14
C TYR A 692 -3.04 28.59 -9.20
N PHE A 693 -2.21 27.59 -9.51
CA PHE A 693 -2.07 26.40 -8.67
C PHE A 693 -1.63 26.74 -7.24
N ASN A 694 -0.63 27.59 -7.09
CA ASN A 694 -0.11 28.00 -5.78
C ASN A 694 -1.13 28.80 -4.97
N GLN A 695 -1.88 29.69 -5.61
CA GLN A 695 -2.82 30.57 -4.91
C GLN A 695 -4.21 29.97 -4.76
N ALA A 696 -4.73 29.27 -5.78
CA ALA A 696 -6.04 28.61 -5.75
C ALA A 696 -6.03 27.26 -4.98
N SER A 697 -4.98 26.95 -4.25
CA SER A 697 -4.90 25.74 -3.43
C SER A 697 -4.06 25.99 -2.17
N PRO A 698 -4.19 25.17 -1.12
CA PRO A 698 -3.36 25.28 0.08
C PRO A 698 -2.01 24.58 -0.06
N VAL A 699 -1.42 24.50 -1.26
CA VAL A 699 -0.18 23.73 -1.50
C VAL A 699 0.99 24.20 -0.65
N GLU A 700 1.07 25.47 -0.33
CA GLU A 700 2.11 26.03 0.54
C GLU A 700 1.87 25.63 1.99
N GLU A 701 0.62 25.72 2.43
CA GLU A 701 0.20 25.39 3.78
C GLU A 701 0.25 23.88 4.05
N LEU A 702 0.13 23.04 3.03
CA LEU A 702 0.38 21.59 3.15
C LEU A 702 1.78 21.27 3.70
N SER A 703 2.76 22.14 3.44
CA SER A 703 4.12 21.99 3.96
C SER A 703 4.20 22.15 5.49
N LEU A 704 3.23 22.84 6.10
CA LEU A 704 3.11 23.01 7.55
C LEU A 704 2.53 21.77 8.25
N LEU A 705 1.85 20.89 7.51
CA LEU A 705 1.41 19.59 8.04
C LEU A 705 2.62 18.72 8.31
N LYS A 706 2.75 18.28 9.54
CA LYS A 706 3.86 17.41 9.99
C LYS A 706 3.49 15.94 9.84
N ILE A 707 3.17 15.54 8.59
CA ILE A 707 2.56 14.22 8.31
C ILE A 707 3.60 13.11 8.34
N GLY A 708 4.81 13.32 7.79
CA GLY A 708 5.85 12.31 7.72
C GLY A 708 7.26 12.88 7.88
N SER A 709 8.25 11.99 8.00
CA SER A 709 9.67 12.35 8.12
C SER A 709 10.23 12.98 6.85
N ARG A 710 9.63 12.68 5.68
CA ARG A 710 10.08 13.14 4.36
C ARG A 710 9.72 14.62 4.12
N PRO A 711 10.63 15.47 3.60
CA PRO A 711 10.30 16.86 3.23
C PRO A 711 9.22 16.93 2.14
N ALA A 712 8.29 17.86 2.27
CA ALA A 712 7.16 18.02 1.32
C ALA A 712 7.60 18.55 -0.06
N ARG A 713 8.67 19.35 -0.14
CA ARG A 713 9.22 19.94 -1.38
C ARG A 713 10.67 19.52 -1.60
N ARG A 714 11.08 19.40 -2.88
CA ARG A 714 12.50 19.46 -3.26
C ARG A 714 12.96 20.90 -3.11
N PHE A 715 14.18 21.12 -2.64
CA PHE A 715 14.74 22.47 -2.49
C PHE A 715 14.67 23.24 -3.83
N GLY A 716 14.12 24.46 -3.82
CA GLY A 716 14.12 25.37 -4.96
C GLY A 716 13.06 25.14 -6.05
N ALA A 717 11.99 24.39 -5.73
CA ALA A 717 10.89 24.11 -6.69
C ALA A 717 10.26 25.38 -7.27
N LYS A 718 10.46 25.62 -8.58
CA LYS A 718 9.89 26.75 -9.33
C LYS A 718 9.00 26.28 -10.49
N THR A 719 9.04 24.98 -10.81
CA THR A 719 8.31 24.39 -11.95
C THR A 719 7.46 23.22 -11.48
N ILE A 720 6.51 22.78 -12.30
CA ILE A 720 5.69 21.59 -12.02
C ILE A 720 6.57 20.34 -11.90
N SER A 721 7.65 20.25 -12.67
CA SER A 721 8.59 19.13 -12.61
C SER A 721 9.28 19.00 -11.24
N ASP A 722 9.45 20.10 -10.50
CA ASP A 722 10.07 20.11 -9.17
C ASP A 722 9.10 19.67 -8.06
N LEU A 723 7.81 19.71 -8.32
CA LEU A 723 6.77 19.28 -7.38
C LEU A 723 6.74 17.76 -7.31
N ARG A 724 6.62 17.22 -6.10
CA ARG A 724 6.35 15.79 -5.91
C ARG A 724 4.90 15.46 -6.26
N ALA A 725 4.65 14.26 -6.75
CA ALA A 725 3.31 13.84 -7.17
C ALA A 725 2.28 13.86 -6.02
N ILE A 726 2.66 13.53 -4.78
CA ILE A 726 1.73 13.56 -3.63
C ILE A 726 1.24 14.97 -3.33
N PRO A 727 2.07 15.99 -3.09
CA PRO A 727 1.60 17.37 -2.90
C PRO A 727 0.79 17.91 -4.08
N TRP A 728 1.14 17.53 -5.31
CA TRP A 728 0.39 17.90 -6.51
C TRP A 728 -1.05 17.40 -6.48
N VAL A 729 -1.24 16.10 -6.23
CA VAL A 729 -2.57 15.49 -6.16
C VAL A 729 -3.34 16.01 -4.94
N PHE A 730 -2.66 16.14 -3.80
CA PHE A 730 -3.27 16.58 -2.54
C PHE A 730 -3.81 18.01 -2.64
N ALA A 731 -3.07 18.92 -3.26
CA ALA A 731 -3.51 20.31 -3.43
C ALA A 731 -4.80 20.41 -4.27
N TRP A 732 -4.90 19.65 -5.36
CA TRP A 732 -6.09 19.58 -6.21
C TRP A 732 -7.30 18.92 -5.54
N SER A 733 -7.08 18.04 -4.57
CA SER A 733 -8.18 17.50 -3.77
C SER A 733 -8.73 18.52 -2.79
N GLN A 734 -7.87 19.37 -2.23
CA GLN A 734 -8.23 20.37 -1.25
C GLN A 734 -9.07 21.52 -1.81
N ASN A 735 -9.01 21.79 -3.10
CA ASN A 735 -9.84 22.83 -3.73
C ASN A 735 -11.01 22.27 -4.56
N ARG A 736 -11.31 20.97 -4.44
CA ARG A 736 -12.40 20.28 -5.12
C ARG A 736 -12.35 20.30 -6.66
N HIS A 737 -11.24 20.71 -7.26
CA HIS A 737 -11.03 20.54 -8.70
C HIS A 737 -10.76 19.08 -9.07
N LEU A 738 -9.97 18.37 -8.27
CA LEU A 738 -9.62 16.96 -8.48
C LEU A 738 -9.08 16.71 -9.91
N LEU A 739 -8.42 17.68 -10.50
CA LEU A 739 -7.98 17.73 -11.90
C LEU A 739 -7.28 16.47 -12.38
N THR A 740 -6.42 15.93 -11.52
CA THR A 740 -5.52 14.82 -11.83
C THR A 740 -6.23 13.50 -12.11
N GLY A 741 -7.53 13.40 -11.84
CA GLY A 741 -8.32 12.19 -12.07
C GLY A 741 -9.24 12.24 -13.30
N TRP A 742 -9.36 13.40 -13.99
CA TRP A 742 -10.35 13.51 -15.08
C TRP A 742 -10.00 14.51 -16.20
N TYR A 743 -9.12 15.48 -15.96
CA TYR A 743 -8.88 16.56 -16.92
C TYR A 743 -8.31 16.05 -18.25
N GLY A 744 -8.83 16.56 -19.35
CA GLY A 744 -8.45 16.23 -20.71
C GLY A 744 -9.19 15.02 -21.29
N ILE A 745 -9.98 14.31 -20.51
CA ILE A 745 -10.72 13.13 -20.98
C ILE A 745 -11.96 13.54 -21.78
N GLY A 746 -12.70 14.56 -21.30
CA GLY A 746 -13.87 15.06 -22.02
C GLY A 746 -13.51 15.57 -23.41
N SER A 747 -12.46 16.38 -23.49
CA SER A 747 -11.91 16.87 -24.75
C SER A 747 -11.51 15.75 -25.69
N ALA A 748 -10.84 14.71 -25.18
CA ALA A 748 -10.42 13.56 -25.97
C ALA A 748 -11.62 12.76 -26.52
N LEU A 749 -12.57 12.41 -25.65
CA LEU A 749 -13.77 11.66 -26.04
C LEU A 749 -14.61 12.45 -27.06
N ASN A 750 -14.83 13.76 -26.82
CA ASN A 750 -15.59 14.62 -27.71
C ASN A 750 -14.90 14.79 -29.07
N ALA A 751 -13.59 15.01 -29.09
CA ALA A 751 -12.83 15.12 -30.33
C ALA A 751 -12.89 13.81 -31.12
N PHE A 752 -12.76 12.67 -30.46
CA PHE A 752 -12.87 11.33 -31.09
C PHE A 752 -14.24 11.11 -31.73
N VAL A 753 -15.32 11.48 -31.00
CA VAL A 753 -16.69 11.40 -31.54
C VAL A 753 -16.89 12.36 -32.70
N ASN A 754 -16.40 13.61 -32.62
CA ASN A 754 -16.51 14.59 -33.70
C ASN A 754 -15.82 14.10 -35.00
N VAL A 755 -14.70 13.39 -34.90
CA VAL A 755 -13.98 12.85 -36.06
C VAL A 755 -14.69 11.62 -36.67
N ARG A 756 -15.26 10.75 -35.86
CA ARG A 756 -15.84 9.45 -36.27
C ARG A 756 -17.38 9.44 -36.34
N GLY A 757 -18.05 10.51 -35.90
CA GLY A 757 -19.51 10.61 -35.85
C GLY A 757 -20.13 9.61 -34.87
N GLU A 758 -21.34 9.14 -35.17
CA GLU A 758 -22.07 8.14 -34.37
C GLU A 758 -21.28 6.84 -34.18
N ASN A 759 -20.50 6.43 -35.19
CA ASN A 759 -19.61 5.26 -35.07
C ASN A 759 -18.56 5.43 -34.00
N GLY A 760 -18.08 6.66 -33.76
CA GLY A 760 -17.13 6.94 -32.67
C GLY A 760 -17.75 6.74 -31.31
N LEU A 761 -18.96 7.25 -31.06
CA LEU A 761 -19.67 7.04 -29.81
C LEU A 761 -20.00 5.56 -29.57
N TYR A 762 -20.51 4.88 -30.59
CA TYR A 762 -20.79 3.46 -30.56
C TYR A 762 -19.53 2.65 -30.17
N LEU A 763 -18.38 2.95 -30.78
CA LEU A 763 -17.12 2.28 -30.45
C LEU A 763 -16.73 2.51 -28.98
N LEU A 764 -16.86 3.75 -28.45
CA LEU A 764 -16.57 4.04 -27.04
C LEU A 764 -17.50 3.27 -26.09
N GLN A 765 -18.76 3.10 -26.43
CA GLN A 765 -19.70 2.30 -25.67
C GLN A 765 -19.32 0.81 -25.70
N GLN A 766 -18.92 0.27 -26.86
CA GLN A 766 -18.40 -1.09 -26.96
C GLN A 766 -17.11 -1.28 -26.16
N MET A 767 -16.20 -0.29 -26.15
CA MET A 767 -15.01 -0.31 -25.31
C MET A 767 -15.37 -0.32 -23.82
N PHE A 768 -16.37 0.46 -23.40
CA PHE A 768 -16.84 0.47 -22.02
C PHE A 768 -17.42 -0.88 -21.59
N GLU A 769 -18.14 -1.58 -22.47
CA GLU A 769 -18.70 -2.89 -22.21
C GLU A 769 -17.66 -4.02 -22.24
N ARG A 770 -16.69 -3.95 -23.15
CA ARG A 770 -15.82 -5.10 -23.52
C ARG A 770 -14.34 -4.90 -23.18
N SER A 771 -13.90 -3.74 -22.70
CA SER A 771 -12.54 -3.50 -22.26
C SER A 771 -12.50 -3.19 -20.78
N ARG A 772 -11.90 -4.08 -19.99
CA ARG A 772 -11.75 -3.87 -18.54
C ARG A 772 -10.93 -2.63 -18.22
N LEU A 773 -9.88 -2.34 -19.00
CA LEU A 773 -9.06 -1.14 -18.84
C LEU A 773 -9.88 0.13 -19.07
N PHE A 774 -10.59 0.21 -20.20
CA PHE A 774 -11.37 1.41 -20.54
C PHE A 774 -12.52 1.61 -19.55
N ARG A 775 -13.21 0.53 -19.17
CA ARG A 775 -14.24 0.55 -18.12
C ARG A 775 -13.68 1.05 -16.79
N LEU A 776 -12.49 0.58 -16.37
CA LEU A 776 -11.83 1.05 -15.16
C LEU A 776 -11.58 2.56 -15.22
N ILE A 777 -11.03 3.06 -16.35
CA ILE A 777 -10.77 4.49 -16.54
C ILE A 777 -12.06 5.30 -16.42
N VAL A 778 -13.11 4.92 -17.14
CA VAL A 778 -14.42 5.60 -17.12
C VAL A 778 -15.04 5.58 -15.72
N ASP A 779 -15.00 4.45 -15.02
CA ASP A 779 -15.52 4.30 -13.65
C ASP A 779 -14.80 5.17 -12.63
N GLU A 780 -13.48 5.30 -12.74
CA GLU A 780 -12.70 6.12 -11.81
C GLU A 780 -12.88 7.61 -12.11
N VAL A 781 -12.99 7.99 -13.38
CA VAL A 781 -13.35 9.35 -13.79
C VAL A 781 -14.75 9.72 -13.29
N ASP A 782 -15.73 8.85 -13.45
CA ASP A 782 -17.11 9.04 -12.98
C ASP A 782 -17.17 9.34 -11.47
N LYS A 783 -16.47 8.57 -10.66
CA LYS A 783 -16.38 8.80 -9.20
C LYS A 783 -15.68 10.11 -8.86
N THR A 784 -14.60 10.43 -9.58
CA THR A 784 -13.85 11.66 -9.35
C THR A 784 -14.67 12.89 -9.71
N LEU A 785 -15.38 12.88 -10.84
CA LEU A 785 -16.31 13.94 -11.24
C LEU A 785 -17.44 14.13 -10.23
N TYR A 786 -17.90 13.05 -9.59
CA TYR A 786 -18.93 13.11 -8.56
C TYR A 786 -18.44 13.83 -7.28
N GLN A 787 -17.15 13.70 -6.95
CA GLN A 787 -16.51 14.38 -5.84
C GLN A 787 -16.06 15.81 -6.19
N ALA A 788 -15.75 16.09 -7.44
CA ALA A 788 -15.37 17.43 -7.89
C ALA A 788 -16.56 18.39 -7.80
N ASP A 789 -16.28 19.68 -7.54
CA ASP A 789 -17.29 20.71 -7.39
C ASP A 789 -16.73 22.03 -7.90
N MET A 790 -17.28 22.53 -9.00
CA MET A 790 -16.78 23.76 -9.63
C MET A 790 -17.22 25.01 -8.88
N ASP A 791 -18.37 25.01 -8.18
CA ASP A 791 -18.80 26.15 -7.38
C ASP A 791 -17.85 26.35 -6.19
N ILE A 792 -17.49 25.27 -5.51
CA ILE A 792 -16.43 25.30 -4.48
C ILE A 792 -15.08 25.70 -5.10
N GLY A 793 -14.71 25.10 -6.23
CA GLY A 793 -13.47 25.42 -6.94
C GLY A 793 -13.34 26.90 -7.30
N ARG A 794 -14.46 27.58 -7.61
CA ARG A 794 -14.50 29.01 -7.89
C ARG A 794 -14.10 29.85 -6.67
N LEU A 795 -14.51 29.48 -5.48
CA LEU A 795 -14.13 30.17 -4.26
C LEU A 795 -12.61 30.20 -4.04
N TYR A 796 -11.93 29.08 -4.41
CA TYR A 796 -10.46 29.04 -4.39
C TYR A 796 -9.84 29.82 -5.54
N ALA A 797 -10.43 29.82 -6.73
CA ALA A 797 -9.97 30.63 -7.85
C ALA A 797 -9.98 32.13 -7.50
N GLU A 798 -10.93 32.60 -6.69
CA GLU A 798 -11.00 33.98 -6.19
C GLU A 798 -9.86 34.38 -5.22
N LEU A 799 -9.02 33.42 -4.80
CA LEU A 799 -7.82 33.72 -4.00
C LEU A 799 -6.62 34.14 -4.87
N VAL A 800 -6.74 34.05 -6.18
CA VAL A 800 -5.63 34.38 -7.12
C VAL A 800 -5.61 35.90 -7.33
N ASP A 801 -4.45 36.54 -7.11
CA ASP A 801 -4.27 37.98 -7.19
C ASP A 801 -4.60 38.54 -8.59
N ASP A 802 -4.14 37.84 -9.66
CA ASP A 802 -4.48 38.20 -11.05
C ASP A 802 -5.83 37.58 -11.44
N SER A 803 -6.88 38.39 -11.30
CA SER A 803 -8.25 37.99 -11.62
C SER A 803 -8.47 37.61 -13.08
N ALA A 804 -7.74 38.20 -14.03
CA ALA A 804 -7.85 37.84 -15.45
C ALA A 804 -7.27 36.47 -15.75
N THR A 805 -6.10 36.15 -15.19
CA THR A 805 -5.48 34.82 -15.25
C THR A 805 -6.34 33.81 -14.51
N SER A 806 -6.83 34.13 -13.34
CA SER A 806 -7.74 33.27 -12.58
C SER A 806 -8.97 32.90 -13.37
N GLU A 807 -9.70 33.84 -13.91
CA GLU A 807 -10.93 33.60 -14.67
C GLU A 807 -10.64 32.76 -15.93
N ARG A 808 -9.58 33.06 -16.66
CA ARG A 808 -9.21 32.32 -17.86
C ARG A 808 -8.91 30.85 -17.57
N ILE A 809 -8.14 30.56 -16.52
CA ILE A 809 -7.77 29.19 -16.16
C ILE A 809 -8.97 28.46 -15.55
N TYR A 810 -9.71 29.10 -14.66
CA TYR A 810 -10.91 28.52 -14.07
C TYR A 810 -11.95 28.15 -15.14
N GLN A 811 -12.20 29.01 -16.13
CA GLN A 811 -13.14 28.72 -17.21
C GLN A 811 -12.70 27.53 -18.06
N LYS A 812 -11.39 27.38 -18.33
CA LYS A 812 -10.88 26.17 -18.99
C LYS A 812 -11.20 24.92 -18.20
N ILE A 813 -10.99 24.96 -16.86
CA ILE A 813 -11.26 23.83 -15.97
C ILE A 813 -12.76 23.53 -15.93
N ALA A 814 -13.60 24.55 -15.75
CA ALA A 814 -15.05 24.39 -15.65
C ALA A 814 -15.69 23.89 -16.96
N ASN A 815 -15.20 24.37 -18.11
CA ASN A 815 -15.66 23.92 -19.42
C ASN A 815 -15.29 22.45 -19.66
N GLU A 816 -14.05 22.06 -19.34
CA GLU A 816 -13.62 20.68 -19.43
C GLU A 816 -14.39 19.76 -18.49
N TYR A 817 -14.70 20.23 -17.27
CA TYR A 817 -15.54 19.49 -16.32
C TYR A 817 -16.94 19.22 -16.87
N ALA A 818 -17.61 20.26 -17.41
CA ALA A 818 -18.92 20.11 -18.02
C ALA A 818 -18.90 19.15 -19.23
N LEU A 819 -17.86 19.27 -20.05
CA LEU A 819 -17.65 18.41 -21.22
C LEU A 819 -17.39 16.95 -20.79
N THR A 820 -16.52 16.74 -19.82
CA THR A 820 -16.20 15.40 -19.34
C THR A 820 -17.42 14.72 -18.73
N ARG A 821 -18.21 15.44 -17.92
CA ARG A 821 -19.48 14.92 -17.39
C ARG A 821 -20.43 14.47 -18.48
N ARG A 822 -20.61 15.26 -19.53
CA ARG A 822 -21.47 14.90 -20.68
C ARG A 822 -20.96 13.64 -21.36
N MET A 823 -19.68 13.63 -21.74
CA MET A 823 -19.10 12.50 -22.45
C MET A 823 -19.10 11.20 -21.67
N ILE A 824 -18.80 11.25 -20.36
CA ILE A 824 -18.87 10.06 -19.49
C ILE A 824 -20.30 9.53 -19.43
N THR A 825 -21.32 10.40 -19.35
CA THR A 825 -22.73 10.00 -19.36
C THR A 825 -23.11 9.37 -20.71
N GLU A 826 -22.64 9.88 -21.83
CA GLU A 826 -22.89 9.30 -23.15
C GLU A 826 -22.22 7.92 -23.32
N VAL A 827 -20.96 7.80 -22.89
CA VAL A 827 -20.18 6.56 -22.98
C VAL A 827 -20.74 5.44 -22.10
N ASN A 828 -21.24 5.76 -20.91
CA ASN A 828 -21.80 4.77 -19.99
C ASN A 828 -23.28 4.41 -20.24
N GLY A 829 -23.83 4.83 -21.38
CA GLY A 829 -25.21 4.52 -21.76
C GLY A 829 -26.28 5.39 -21.09
N GLY A 830 -25.97 6.62 -20.71
CA GLY A 830 -26.91 7.59 -20.15
C GLY A 830 -27.07 7.52 -18.61
N LEU A 831 -26.23 6.75 -17.93
CA LEU A 831 -26.29 6.66 -16.47
C LEU A 831 -25.78 7.96 -15.83
N LYS A 832 -26.46 8.41 -14.78
CA LYS A 832 -26.02 9.57 -14.00
C LYS A 832 -24.73 9.24 -13.24
N LEU A 833 -23.91 10.26 -12.98
CA LEU A 833 -22.63 10.10 -12.24
C LEU A 833 -22.83 9.30 -10.93
N SER A 834 -21.94 8.36 -10.71
CA SER A 834 -21.90 7.44 -9.57
C SER A 834 -23.15 6.59 -9.35
N GLN A 835 -24.05 6.50 -10.35
CA GLN A 835 -25.21 5.62 -10.27
C GLN A 835 -24.80 4.15 -10.16
N ARG A 836 -23.68 3.75 -10.75
CA ARG A 836 -23.11 2.41 -10.66
C ARG A 836 -22.46 2.12 -9.30
N PHE A 837 -22.26 3.15 -8.45
CA PHE A 837 -21.60 3.07 -7.14
C PHE A 837 -22.51 3.56 -6.01
N PRO A 838 -23.67 2.90 -5.76
CA PRO A 838 -24.69 3.43 -4.86
C PRO A 838 -24.20 3.57 -3.40
N ALA A 839 -23.31 2.72 -2.94
CA ALA A 839 -22.75 2.84 -1.59
C ALA A 839 -21.84 4.08 -1.44
N PHE A 840 -20.96 4.30 -2.41
CA PHE A 840 -20.08 5.47 -2.49
C PHE A 840 -20.94 6.76 -2.58
N LYS A 841 -21.92 6.76 -3.51
CA LYS A 841 -22.82 7.89 -3.70
C LYS A 841 -23.55 8.26 -2.40
N ARG A 842 -24.19 7.30 -1.75
CA ARG A 842 -24.93 7.53 -0.48
C ARG A 842 -24.01 8.02 0.64
N HIS A 843 -22.77 7.53 0.71
CA HIS A 843 -21.82 8.00 1.70
C HIS A 843 -21.46 9.48 1.44
N PHE A 844 -21.06 9.79 0.21
CA PHE A 844 -20.63 11.15 -0.14
C PHE A 844 -21.76 12.17 -0.03
N ASP A 845 -22.97 11.84 -0.48
CA ASP A 845 -24.15 12.73 -0.37
C ASP A 845 -24.45 13.14 1.08
N ARG A 846 -24.19 12.27 2.05
CA ARG A 846 -24.40 12.57 3.48
C ARG A 846 -23.41 13.57 4.06
N ILE A 847 -22.14 13.49 3.63
CA ILE A 847 -21.09 14.36 4.18
C ILE A 847 -20.92 15.64 3.38
N ARG A 848 -21.44 15.70 2.16
CA ARG A 848 -21.29 16.84 1.23
C ARG A 848 -21.65 18.18 1.86
N PRO A 849 -22.79 18.36 2.57
CA PRO A 849 -23.14 19.67 3.13
C PRO A 849 -22.12 20.21 4.13
N GLN A 850 -21.64 19.33 5.04
CA GLN A 850 -20.58 19.72 5.97
C GLN A 850 -19.25 19.95 5.25
N MET A 851 -18.94 19.13 4.24
CA MET A 851 -17.75 19.27 3.41
C MET A 851 -17.72 20.65 2.72
N ASP A 852 -18.83 21.04 2.10
CA ASP A 852 -18.94 22.33 1.39
C ASP A 852 -18.80 23.52 2.37
N SER A 853 -19.32 23.38 3.58
CA SER A 853 -19.14 24.38 4.65
C SER A 853 -17.68 24.47 5.11
N ILE A 854 -16.96 23.32 5.23
CA ILE A 854 -15.53 23.32 5.55
C ILE A 854 -14.73 24.04 4.46
N HIS A 855 -15.05 23.83 3.19
CA HIS A 855 -14.36 24.51 2.09
C HIS A 855 -14.54 26.02 2.13
N ARG A 856 -15.76 26.51 2.38
CA ARG A 856 -16.01 27.94 2.56
C ARG A 856 -15.20 28.51 3.73
N LEU A 857 -15.17 27.83 4.86
CA LEU A 857 -14.33 28.22 6.00
C LEU A 857 -12.84 28.17 5.64
N GLN A 858 -12.37 27.16 4.92
CA GLN A 858 -10.96 27.04 4.52
C GLN A 858 -10.52 28.22 3.63
N VAL A 859 -11.36 28.66 2.70
CA VAL A 859 -11.09 29.86 1.87
C VAL A 859 -10.96 31.10 2.74
N GLN A 860 -11.82 31.29 3.75
CA GLN A 860 -11.68 32.38 4.70
C GLN A 860 -10.36 32.30 5.48
N LEU A 861 -10.01 31.11 5.97
CA LEU A 861 -8.77 30.90 6.71
C LEU A 861 -7.52 31.12 5.84
N LEU A 862 -7.55 30.74 4.55
CA LEU A 862 -6.47 31.01 3.61
C LEU A 862 -6.28 32.54 3.41
N ARG A 863 -7.36 33.30 3.27
CA ARG A 863 -7.30 34.78 3.21
C ARG A 863 -6.68 35.38 4.48
N GLU A 864 -7.08 34.87 5.66
CA GLU A 864 -6.56 35.33 6.95
C GLU A 864 -5.06 34.99 7.13
N VAL A 865 -4.64 33.78 6.78
CA VAL A 865 -3.26 33.31 6.95
C VAL A 865 -2.31 34.01 5.97
N ARG A 866 -2.77 34.28 4.74
CA ARG A 866 -1.99 34.92 3.68
C ARG A 866 -1.97 36.44 3.74
N ALA A 867 -2.79 37.09 4.59
CA ALA A 867 -2.83 38.53 4.76
C ALA A 867 -1.48 39.11 5.24
N LYS A 868 -1.05 40.22 4.63
CA LYS A 868 0.29 40.83 4.84
C LYS A 868 0.52 41.53 6.18
N GLU A 869 -0.55 41.77 6.98
CA GLU A 869 -0.45 42.42 8.30
C GLU A 869 -0.78 41.41 9.43
N PRO A 870 0.19 40.86 10.11
CA PRO A 870 -0.04 39.93 11.21
C PRO A 870 -0.13 40.62 12.57
N ALA A 871 -1.21 40.44 13.30
CA ALA A 871 -1.24 40.64 14.76
C ALA A 871 -0.54 39.42 15.44
N PRO A 872 0.27 39.63 16.50
CA PRO A 872 1.24 38.60 16.98
C PRO A 872 0.66 37.26 17.46
N GLU A 873 -0.61 37.14 17.86
CA GLU A 873 -1.22 35.91 18.36
C GLU A 873 -2.30 35.30 17.44
N LYS A 874 -2.93 36.11 16.59
CA LYS A 874 -3.95 35.62 15.63
C LYS A 874 -3.42 34.64 14.60
N PRO A 875 -2.19 34.76 14.05
CA PRO A 875 -1.70 33.83 13.01
C PRO A 875 -1.68 32.38 13.43
N LYS A 876 -1.25 32.05 14.66
CA LYS A 876 -1.12 30.67 15.13
C LYS A 876 -2.46 29.92 15.22
N ARG A 877 -3.52 30.62 15.63
CA ARG A 877 -4.86 30.06 15.77
C ARG A 877 -5.52 29.82 14.40
N ALA A 878 -5.37 30.77 13.48
CA ALA A 878 -5.84 30.64 12.10
C ALA A 878 -5.10 29.52 11.36
N VAL A 879 -3.78 29.42 11.52
CA VAL A 879 -2.99 28.32 10.96
C VAL A 879 -3.45 26.97 11.48
N ASN A 880 -3.67 26.82 12.79
CA ASN A 880 -4.16 25.56 13.36
C ASN A 880 -5.55 25.20 12.84
N ALA A 881 -6.46 26.17 12.72
CA ALA A 881 -7.78 25.94 12.13
C ALA A 881 -7.67 25.53 10.65
N LEU A 882 -6.77 26.16 9.88
CA LEU A 882 -6.51 25.81 8.50
C LEU A 882 -5.97 24.37 8.36
N LEU A 883 -5.01 23.97 9.18
CA LEU A 883 -4.49 22.61 9.18
C LEU A 883 -5.55 21.57 9.57
N LEU A 884 -6.44 21.90 10.51
CA LEU A 884 -7.59 21.06 10.84
C LEU A 884 -8.58 20.96 9.66
N SER A 885 -8.86 22.05 8.96
CA SER A 885 -9.74 22.03 7.79
C SER A 885 -9.19 21.12 6.68
N ILE A 886 -7.86 21.14 6.46
CA ILE A 886 -7.18 20.23 5.52
C ILE A 886 -7.39 18.75 5.93
N ASN A 887 -7.24 18.45 7.21
CA ASN A 887 -7.46 17.09 7.71
C ASN A 887 -8.93 16.66 7.58
N CYS A 888 -9.88 17.56 7.85
CA CYS A 888 -11.30 17.30 7.70
C CYS A 888 -11.68 16.98 6.24
N ILE A 889 -11.21 17.80 5.29
CA ILE A 889 -11.43 17.56 3.86
C ILE A 889 -10.84 16.20 3.43
N SER A 890 -9.62 15.91 3.85
CA SER A 890 -8.99 14.62 3.57
C SER A 890 -9.77 13.44 4.14
N SER A 891 -10.25 13.56 5.38
CA SER A 891 -11.07 12.53 6.03
C SER A 891 -12.40 12.34 5.34
N GLY A 892 -13.03 13.41 4.87
CA GLY A 892 -14.29 13.37 4.14
C GLY A 892 -14.14 12.78 2.73
N LEU A 893 -13.07 13.09 2.01
CA LEU A 893 -12.77 12.48 0.71
C LEU A 893 -12.31 11.02 0.84
N GLY A 894 -11.76 10.63 2.02
CA GLY A 894 -11.23 9.30 2.29
C GLY A 894 -9.77 9.09 1.85
N TRP A 895 -9.06 10.17 1.49
CA TRP A 895 -7.67 10.13 1.00
C TRP A 895 -6.96 11.48 1.15
N THR A 896 -5.64 11.44 1.10
CA THR A 896 -4.75 12.60 1.26
C THR A 896 -3.81 12.75 0.06
N GLY A 897 -4.27 12.54 -1.12
CA GLY A 897 -3.44 12.65 -2.30
C GLY A 897 -3.04 11.36 -2.99
#